data_93bdbd5fb7aef3d6612411647ca3389d
#
_entry.id   93bdbd5fb7aef3d6612411647ca3389d
#
_cell.length_a   1.000
_cell.length_b   1.000
_cell.length_c   1.000
_cell.angle_alpha   90.00
_cell.angle_beta   90.00
_cell.angle_gamma   90.00
#
_symmetry.space_group_name_H-M   'P 1'
#
loop_
_entity.id
_entity.type
_entity.pdbx_description
1 polymer ?
#
loop_
_entity_poly.entity_id
_entity_poly.type
_entity_poly.pdbx_seq_one_letter_code
_entity_poly.pdbx_strand_id
1 'polypeptide(L)'
;MFAPLLKKLFGSKNEREVKRMAKQVQAINALEPQMVALSDEQLKAKTEEFKQRLAKGETLDQILPEAFAVCREAGKRVMGMRHFDVQLIGGMTLHEGKIAEMRTGEGKTLVGTLAVYLNALSGKGVHVVTVNDYLARRDANWMRPLYEFLGLSVGIVTPFQPPEEKREAYAADITYGTNNEFGFDYLRDNMAFSLQDKFQRELNFAVVDEVDSILIDEARTPLIISGQAEDSSELYIKINKLIPRLKRHIEEVEGQVTQQGHYSIDEKTRQVELNEQGHAYVEELLSQAGLLGEGESLYSAHNLSLLTHVYAALRAHTLFHRNVEYIVQGDQVLLIDEHTGRTMPGRRLSEGLHQAIEAKENLPIQAESQTLASTTFQNYFRLYTKLSGMTGTADTEAFEFRQIYGLDVVVIPTHRPVARKDFNDLVYLTQEEKYAAIITDIQQSQALGRPILVGTASIETSEYVSKLLEQAGIEHKVLNAKYHEKEAEIIAQAGAPGSVTIATNMAGRGTDILLGGNWEAEIASLENPSDEQIAQIKAEWQKRHQQVIEAGGLHVIASERHESRRIDNQLRGRSGRQGDPGSSRFYLSLEDNLMRIFASDRVKNFMKALGMQPGEAIEHRMVSNAIEKAQRKVEGRNFDIRKQLLEFDDVANEQRKVIYHMRNSLLAAENIGDTIAEFREEVLNNTISQHIPPQSLPEQWDIAGLEAALYSDFGLKLPVQQWLDDDEKLYEETLREKILAELVAAYNEKEDLAGAEALRTFEKQMLLRVLDDLWKDHLSTMDHLRHGIHLRGYAQKNPKQEYKRESFNLFQELLDSIKRDTIRVLSFVQVRREDPAEEEARLRREAEEMAKRMQFQHAEAPSIDQAPDAEEGEEGEQGPGQVVPLEPVRAEPKIGRNELCPCGSGKKYKHCHGQVN
;
A
#
# COMPACT_ATOMS: atom_id res chain seq x y z
N MET A 1 35.29 13.80 19.90
CA MET A 1 35.62 13.39 21.28
C MET A 1 34.64 13.89 22.35
N PHE A 2 33.97 15.02 22.18
CA PHE A 2 33.04 15.58 23.18
C PHE A 2 31.65 14.91 23.25
N ALA A 3 31.15 14.33 22.16
CA ALA A 3 29.80 13.75 22.10
C ALA A 3 29.52 12.58 23.10
N PRO A 4 30.45 11.63 23.34
CA PRO A 4 30.21 10.56 24.32
C PRO A 4 30.27 11.08 25.78
N LEU A 5 31.03 12.17 26.05
CA LEU A 5 31.09 12.77 27.38
C LEU A 5 29.82 13.56 27.71
N LEU A 6 29.27 14.30 26.75
CA LEU A 6 27.98 14.99 26.86
C LEU A 6 26.83 14.02 27.05
N LYS A 7 26.87 12.85 26.35
CA LYS A 7 25.85 11.77 26.50
C LYS A 7 25.89 11.15 27.89
N LYS A 8 27.08 11.03 28.52
CA LYS A 8 27.22 10.57 29.90
C LYS A 8 26.73 11.57 30.97
N LEU A 9 26.85 12.87 30.68
CA LEU A 9 26.44 13.95 31.61
C LEU A 9 24.94 14.31 31.50
N PHE A 10 24.39 14.33 30.30
CA PHE A 10 23.02 14.81 30.03
C PHE A 10 22.04 13.72 29.62
N GLY A 11 22.45 12.46 29.48
CA GLY A 11 21.65 11.38 28.97
C GLY A 11 21.36 11.48 27.46
N SER A 12 20.75 10.44 26.88
CA SER A 12 20.26 10.44 25.49
C SER A 12 19.00 11.33 25.36
N LYS A 13 18.62 11.71 24.11
CA LYS A 13 17.34 12.40 23.83
C LYS A 13 16.19 11.61 24.43
N ASN A 14 16.19 10.29 24.20
CA ASN A 14 15.16 9.37 24.70
C ASN A 14 15.04 9.37 26.23
N GLU A 15 16.17 9.27 26.94
CA GLU A 15 16.18 9.30 28.42
C GLU A 15 15.62 10.60 28.99
N ARG A 16 15.88 11.73 28.34
CA ARG A 16 15.32 13.03 28.76
C ARG A 16 13.82 13.11 28.56
N GLU A 17 13.32 12.59 27.42
CA GLU A 17 11.89 12.52 27.13
C GLU A 17 11.15 11.62 28.13
N VAL A 18 11.68 10.42 28.38
CA VAL A 18 11.11 9.49 29.37
C VAL A 18 11.10 10.10 30.75
N LYS A 19 12.19 10.80 31.16
CA LYS A 19 12.24 11.52 32.46
C LYS A 19 11.24 12.67 32.54
N ARG A 20 11.02 13.40 31.45
CA ARG A 20 10.00 14.47 31.39
C ARG A 20 8.61 13.90 31.63
N MET A 21 8.26 12.83 30.91
CA MET A 21 6.97 12.15 31.04
C MET A 21 6.80 11.49 32.42
N ALA A 22 7.85 10.94 32.99
CA ALA A 22 7.81 10.37 34.35
C ALA A 22 7.39 11.37 35.45
N LYS A 23 7.65 12.66 35.26
CA LYS A 23 7.13 13.70 36.17
C LYS A 23 5.60 13.86 36.05
N GLN A 24 5.06 13.77 34.85
CA GLN A 24 3.61 13.79 34.63
C GLN A 24 2.94 12.53 35.19
N VAL A 25 3.61 11.37 35.10
CA VAL A 25 3.14 10.14 35.73
C VAL A 25 2.97 10.33 37.23
N GLN A 26 3.88 11.03 37.92
CA GLN A 26 3.72 11.33 39.35
C GLN A 26 2.47 12.18 39.63
N ALA A 27 2.16 13.15 38.75
CA ALA A 27 0.94 13.96 38.89
C ALA A 27 -0.33 13.10 38.69
N ILE A 28 -0.32 12.18 37.72
CA ILE A 28 -1.42 11.24 37.48
C ILE A 28 -1.59 10.31 38.67
N ASN A 29 -0.50 9.78 39.24
CA ASN A 29 -0.53 8.93 40.42
C ASN A 29 -1.08 9.66 41.65
N ALA A 30 -0.80 10.95 41.80
CA ALA A 30 -1.33 11.77 42.91
C ALA A 30 -2.87 11.97 42.80
N LEU A 31 -3.45 11.87 41.60
CA LEU A 31 -4.90 11.95 41.37
C LEU A 31 -5.62 10.62 41.59
N GLU A 32 -4.91 9.50 41.59
CA GLU A 32 -5.50 8.15 41.68
C GLU A 32 -6.40 7.97 42.90
N PRO A 33 -6.02 8.38 44.14
CA PRO A 33 -6.90 8.25 45.32
C PRO A 33 -8.23 9.00 45.16
N GLN A 34 -8.20 10.15 44.47
CA GLN A 34 -9.45 10.94 44.23
C GLN A 34 -10.37 10.19 43.24
N MET A 35 -9.81 9.56 42.17
CA MET A 35 -10.59 8.81 41.21
C MET A 35 -11.19 7.55 41.84
N VAL A 36 -10.44 6.83 42.69
CA VAL A 36 -10.91 5.64 43.42
C VAL A 36 -12.09 5.98 44.34
N ALA A 37 -12.14 7.19 44.90
CA ALA A 37 -13.24 7.65 45.78
C ALA A 37 -14.55 7.99 45.04
N LEU A 38 -14.51 8.16 43.72
CA LEU A 38 -15.68 8.45 42.90
C LEU A 38 -16.58 7.24 42.72
N SER A 39 -17.92 7.42 42.71
CA SER A 39 -18.82 6.37 42.21
C SER A 39 -18.69 6.17 40.69
N ASP A 40 -19.27 5.09 40.18
CA ASP A 40 -19.27 4.82 38.74
C ASP A 40 -19.94 5.93 37.94
N GLU A 41 -21.07 6.47 38.45
CA GLU A 41 -21.78 7.59 37.82
C GLU A 41 -20.92 8.86 37.83
N GLN A 42 -20.22 9.12 38.92
CA GLN A 42 -19.35 10.28 39.05
C GLN A 42 -18.11 10.15 38.12
N LEU A 43 -17.58 8.96 38.01
CA LEU A 43 -16.46 8.69 37.11
C LEU A 43 -16.86 8.85 35.64
N LYS A 44 -18.05 8.35 35.26
CA LYS A 44 -18.63 8.55 33.92
C LYS A 44 -18.87 10.02 33.61
N ALA A 45 -19.38 10.78 34.59
CA ALA A 45 -19.67 12.20 34.44
C ALA A 45 -18.41 13.05 34.16
N LYS A 46 -17.21 12.57 34.49
CA LYS A 46 -15.94 13.23 34.17
C LYS A 46 -15.72 13.45 32.67
N THR A 47 -16.18 12.55 31.84
CA THR A 47 -16.08 12.71 30.37
C THR A 47 -16.83 13.94 29.89
N GLU A 48 -18.05 14.17 30.40
CA GLU A 48 -18.86 15.35 30.04
C GLU A 48 -18.25 16.63 30.62
N GLU A 49 -17.73 16.57 31.84
CA GLU A 49 -16.98 17.67 32.45
C GLU A 49 -15.80 18.09 31.59
N PHE A 50 -15.01 17.13 31.10
CA PHE A 50 -13.88 17.41 30.23
C PHE A 50 -14.29 18.01 28.88
N LYS A 51 -15.34 17.51 28.25
CA LYS A 51 -15.90 18.09 27.01
C LYS A 51 -16.31 19.56 27.23
N GLN A 52 -16.96 19.87 28.36
CA GLN A 52 -17.31 21.23 28.69
C GLN A 52 -16.11 22.14 28.95
N ARG A 53 -15.05 21.64 29.60
CA ARG A 53 -13.80 22.38 29.83
C ARG A 53 -13.09 22.67 28.49
N LEU A 54 -13.06 21.73 27.59
CA LEU A 54 -12.54 21.92 26.22
C LEU A 54 -13.36 22.99 25.47
N ALA A 55 -14.69 22.98 25.59
CA ALA A 55 -15.55 23.99 24.98
C ALA A 55 -15.30 25.39 25.55
N LYS A 56 -14.84 25.50 26.79
CA LYS A 56 -14.44 26.77 27.45
C LYS A 56 -13.02 27.21 27.13
N GLY A 57 -12.27 26.46 26.31
CA GLY A 57 -10.95 26.84 25.83
C GLY A 57 -9.76 26.17 26.53
N GLU A 58 -9.97 25.23 27.46
CA GLU A 58 -8.88 24.39 27.96
C GLU A 58 -8.34 23.49 26.85
N THR A 59 -7.05 23.15 26.94
CA THR A 59 -6.41 22.26 25.96
C THR A 59 -6.41 20.80 26.44
N LEU A 60 -6.28 19.86 25.49
CA LEU A 60 -6.13 18.44 25.82
C LEU A 60 -4.93 18.18 26.76
N ASP A 61 -3.83 18.92 26.59
CA ASP A 61 -2.64 18.80 27.44
C ASP A 61 -2.92 19.20 28.90
N GLN A 62 -3.78 20.19 29.13
CA GLN A 62 -4.16 20.60 30.47
C GLN A 62 -5.04 19.57 31.17
N ILE A 63 -5.91 18.91 30.42
CA ILE A 63 -6.83 17.88 30.90
C ILE A 63 -6.15 16.50 31.05
N LEU A 64 -5.06 16.26 30.31
CA LEU A 64 -4.38 14.96 30.22
C LEU A 64 -4.19 14.25 31.57
N PRO A 65 -3.65 14.87 32.63
CA PRO A 65 -3.41 14.15 33.89
C PRO A 65 -4.69 13.60 34.51
N GLU A 66 -5.77 14.38 34.51
CA GLU A 66 -7.07 13.97 35.06
C GLU A 66 -7.73 12.90 34.15
N ALA A 67 -7.70 13.08 32.82
CA ALA A 67 -8.28 12.16 31.88
C ALA A 67 -7.57 10.77 31.93
N PHE A 68 -6.26 10.76 32.03
CA PHE A 68 -5.51 9.51 32.19
C PHE A 68 -5.78 8.81 33.53
N ALA A 69 -5.96 9.59 34.61
CA ALA A 69 -6.34 9.03 35.91
C ALA A 69 -7.75 8.41 35.85
N VAL A 70 -8.71 9.06 35.16
CA VAL A 70 -10.07 8.55 34.95
C VAL A 70 -10.04 7.29 34.10
N CYS A 71 -9.31 7.28 32.96
CA CYS A 71 -9.20 6.13 32.09
C CYS A 71 -8.53 4.93 32.80
N ARG A 72 -7.51 5.20 33.63
CA ARG A 72 -6.84 4.16 34.44
C ARG A 72 -7.79 3.49 35.44
N GLU A 73 -8.56 4.29 36.17
CA GLU A 73 -9.52 3.78 37.16
C GLU A 73 -10.67 3.04 36.50
N ALA A 74 -11.19 3.56 35.38
CA ALA A 74 -12.21 2.87 34.59
C ALA A 74 -11.71 1.50 34.08
N GLY A 75 -10.48 1.44 33.53
CA GLY A 75 -9.85 0.19 33.09
C GLY A 75 -9.72 -0.84 34.22
N LYS A 76 -9.38 -0.38 35.40
CA LYS A 76 -9.32 -1.22 36.60
C LYS A 76 -10.69 -1.77 37.00
N ARG A 77 -11.73 -0.93 36.99
CA ARG A 77 -13.08 -1.34 37.38
C ARG A 77 -13.75 -2.26 36.37
N VAL A 78 -13.69 -1.90 35.11
CA VAL A 78 -14.45 -2.59 34.05
C VAL A 78 -13.73 -3.82 33.52
N MET A 79 -12.40 -3.73 33.37
CA MET A 79 -11.59 -4.77 32.73
C MET A 79 -10.71 -5.53 33.71
N GLY A 80 -10.61 -5.10 34.97
CA GLY A 80 -9.65 -5.62 35.94
C GLY A 80 -8.19 -5.26 35.62
N MET A 81 -7.96 -4.36 34.68
CA MET A 81 -6.63 -3.98 34.17
C MET A 81 -6.28 -2.55 34.56
N ARG A 82 -5.32 -2.39 35.49
CA ARG A 82 -4.78 -1.09 35.84
C ARG A 82 -3.56 -0.79 35.00
N HIS A 83 -3.55 0.33 34.29
CA HIS A 83 -2.38 0.79 33.53
C HIS A 83 -1.15 0.97 34.42
N PHE A 84 -0.02 0.44 34.00
CA PHE A 84 1.28 0.65 34.65
C PHE A 84 1.84 2.04 34.34
N ASP A 85 2.78 2.50 35.16
CA ASP A 85 3.42 3.79 34.96
C ASP A 85 4.11 3.93 33.59
N VAL A 86 4.76 2.86 33.11
CA VAL A 86 5.36 2.81 31.77
C VAL A 86 4.31 2.89 30.66
N GLN A 87 3.12 2.37 30.90
CA GLN A 87 2.00 2.45 29.96
C GLN A 87 1.42 3.87 29.90
N LEU A 88 1.41 4.63 30.99
CA LEU A 88 1.07 6.05 30.97
C LEU A 88 2.05 6.87 30.13
N ILE A 89 3.36 6.55 30.19
CA ILE A 89 4.38 7.15 29.33
C ILE A 89 4.06 6.84 27.85
N GLY A 90 3.65 5.60 27.56
CA GLY A 90 3.20 5.19 26.22
C GLY A 90 2.02 6.01 25.73
N GLY A 91 0.98 6.16 26.55
CA GLY A 91 -0.20 6.97 26.24
C GLY A 91 0.13 8.43 25.97
N MET A 92 1.02 9.05 26.79
CA MET A 92 1.51 10.40 26.55
C MET A 92 2.29 10.53 25.25
N THR A 93 3.15 9.55 24.95
CA THR A 93 3.90 9.52 23.70
C THR A 93 2.96 9.51 22.49
N LEU A 94 1.90 8.69 22.53
CA LEU A 94 0.89 8.65 21.47
C LEU A 94 0.13 9.98 21.37
N HIS A 95 -0.25 10.58 22.50
CA HIS A 95 -0.94 11.86 22.50
C HIS A 95 -0.08 12.99 21.89
N GLU A 96 1.22 12.98 22.11
CA GLU A 96 2.17 13.94 21.55
C GLU A 96 2.43 13.75 20.03
N GLY A 97 1.79 12.80 19.36
CA GLY A 97 2.00 12.52 17.94
C GLY A 97 3.37 11.89 17.68
N LYS A 98 3.78 10.94 18.51
CA LYS A 98 5.05 10.21 18.43
C LYS A 98 4.80 8.70 18.35
N ILE A 99 5.84 7.95 18.07
CA ILE A 99 5.80 6.48 18.10
C ILE A 99 6.25 6.01 19.48
N ALA A 100 5.36 5.25 20.13
CA ALA A 100 5.66 4.55 21.37
C ALA A 100 6.28 3.17 21.05
N GLU A 101 7.60 3.04 21.16
CA GLU A 101 8.22 1.73 21.08
C GLU A 101 8.12 1.03 22.44
N MET A 102 7.23 0.05 22.51
CA MET A 102 7.01 -0.81 23.66
C MET A 102 7.18 -2.25 23.24
N ARG A 103 8.00 -3.00 23.97
CA ARG A 103 8.23 -4.41 23.65
C ARG A 103 6.92 -5.20 23.55
N THR A 104 6.94 -6.22 22.73
CA THR A 104 5.78 -7.12 22.58
C THR A 104 5.42 -7.72 23.95
N GLY A 105 4.12 -7.76 24.25
CA GLY A 105 3.61 -8.25 25.55
C GLY A 105 3.51 -7.17 26.64
N GLU A 106 3.91 -5.92 26.43
CA GLU A 106 3.78 -4.79 27.37
C GLU A 106 2.37 -4.16 27.39
N GLY A 107 1.38 -4.75 26.69
CA GLY A 107 -0.01 -4.30 26.73
C GLY A 107 -0.26 -3.05 25.87
N LYS A 108 0.31 -2.95 24.66
CA LYS A 108 0.13 -1.83 23.74
C LYS A 108 -1.33 -1.48 23.48
N THR A 109 -2.20 -2.48 23.28
CA THR A 109 -3.64 -2.27 23.05
C THR A 109 -4.29 -1.48 24.19
N LEU A 110 -3.95 -1.81 25.43
CA LEU A 110 -4.41 -1.07 26.61
C LEU A 110 -3.80 0.34 26.69
N VAL A 111 -2.53 0.50 26.33
CA VAL A 111 -1.86 1.82 26.24
C VAL A 111 -2.56 2.74 25.29
N GLY A 112 -2.97 2.23 24.12
CA GLY A 112 -3.71 3.01 23.12
C GLY A 112 -4.96 3.68 23.68
N THR A 113 -5.65 3.02 24.65
CA THR A 113 -6.89 3.54 25.22
C THR A 113 -6.74 4.91 25.89
N LEU A 114 -5.60 5.21 26.46
CA LEU A 114 -5.30 6.48 27.14
C LEU A 114 -5.33 7.66 26.15
N ALA A 115 -4.56 7.55 25.07
CA ALA A 115 -4.49 8.59 24.04
C ALA A 115 -5.79 8.68 23.25
N VAL A 116 -6.41 7.55 22.94
CA VAL A 116 -7.68 7.45 22.22
C VAL A 116 -8.79 8.13 23.01
N TYR A 117 -8.94 7.80 24.30
CA TYR A 117 -9.92 8.45 25.18
C TYR A 117 -9.74 9.97 25.21
N LEU A 118 -8.52 10.43 25.52
CA LEU A 118 -8.23 11.86 25.63
C LEU A 118 -8.56 12.62 24.33
N ASN A 119 -8.14 12.08 23.18
CA ASN A 119 -8.36 12.77 21.90
C ASN A 119 -9.81 12.67 21.41
N ALA A 120 -10.54 11.61 21.76
CA ALA A 120 -11.96 11.46 21.46
C ALA A 120 -12.84 12.52 22.17
N LEU A 121 -12.39 13.08 23.29
CA LEU A 121 -13.08 14.17 23.99
C LEU A 121 -13.27 15.42 23.12
N SER A 122 -12.45 15.60 22.08
CA SER A 122 -12.61 16.70 21.11
C SER A 122 -13.86 16.60 20.24
N GLY A 123 -14.51 15.44 20.18
CA GLY A 123 -15.66 15.17 19.31
C GLY A 123 -15.32 15.06 17.80
N LYS A 124 -14.05 15.19 17.42
CA LYS A 124 -13.62 15.17 16.02
C LYS A 124 -13.37 13.75 15.47
N GLY A 125 -13.44 12.73 16.33
CA GLY A 125 -13.18 11.34 15.97
C GLY A 125 -11.72 10.93 16.07
N VAL A 126 -11.53 9.67 16.43
CA VAL A 126 -10.21 9.02 16.53
C VAL A 126 -10.25 7.72 15.76
N HIS A 127 -9.26 7.50 14.88
CA HIS A 127 -9.10 6.26 14.16
C HIS A 127 -8.01 5.40 14.81
N VAL A 128 -8.32 4.13 15.07
CA VAL A 128 -7.36 3.13 15.54
C VAL A 128 -7.12 2.16 14.40
N VAL A 129 -5.90 2.20 13.86
CA VAL A 129 -5.53 1.50 12.64
C VAL A 129 -4.81 0.21 13.00
N THR A 130 -5.28 -0.92 12.47
CA THR A 130 -4.71 -2.26 12.67
C THR A 130 -4.27 -2.88 11.34
N VAL A 131 -3.46 -3.94 11.41
CA VAL A 131 -2.94 -4.61 10.20
C VAL A 131 -3.93 -5.56 9.53
N ASN A 132 -4.97 -6.03 10.24
CA ASN A 132 -6.00 -6.90 9.65
C ASN A 132 -7.34 -6.74 10.37
N ASP A 133 -8.40 -7.24 9.74
CA ASP A 133 -9.79 -7.14 10.23
C ASP A 133 -10.04 -7.92 11.51
N TYR A 134 -9.36 -9.05 11.68
CA TYR A 134 -9.47 -9.83 12.91
C TYR A 134 -9.01 -9.01 14.12
N LEU A 135 -7.86 -8.34 14.02
CA LEU A 135 -7.35 -7.47 15.09
C LEU A 135 -8.25 -6.25 15.31
N ALA A 136 -8.75 -5.65 14.23
CA ALA A 136 -9.68 -4.52 14.33
C ALA A 136 -10.92 -4.90 15.15
N ARG A 137 -11.54 -6.03 14.84
CA ARG A 137 -12.72 -6.54 15.56
C ARG A 137 -12.39 -6.96 17.00
N ARG A 138 -11.30 -7.72 17.17
CA ARG A 138 -10.87 -8.22 18.48
C ARG A 138 -10.59 -7.07 19.44
N ASP A 139 -9.74 -6.13 19.03
CA ASP A 139 -9.27 -5.05 19.90
C ASP A 139 -10.37 -4.03 20.17
N ALA A 140 -11.20 -3.72 19.17
CA ALA A 140 -12.39 -2.89 19.37
C ALA A 140 -13.33 -3.51 20.40
N ASN A 141 -13.71 -4.77 20.24
CA ASN A 141 -14.64 -5.46 21.13
C ASN A 141 -14.06 -5.65 22.53
N TRP A 142 -12.74 -5.87 22.62
CA TRP A 142 -12.07 -6.02 23.92
C TRP A 142 -12.01 -4.69 24.68
N MET A 143 -11.73 -3.57 24.02
CA MET A 143 -11.63 -2.26 24.65
C MET A 143 -13.00 -1.52 24.75
N ARG A 144 -14.00 -1.96 23.99
CA ARG A 144 -15.36 -1.37 23.97
C ARG A 144 -15.96 -1.17 25.35
N PRO A 145 -15.93 -2.14 26.30
CA PRO A 145 -16.49 -1.95 27.63
C PRO A 145 -15.90 -0.75 28.37
N LEU A 146 -14.60 -0.47 28.20
CA LEU A 146 -13.93 0.68 28.80
C LEU A 146 -14.44 2.00 28.20
N TYR A 147 -14.52 2.08 26.87
CA TYR A 147 -14.96 3.30 26.19
C TYR A 147 -16.43 3.61 26.43
N GLU A 148 -17.30 2.59 26.37
CA GLU A 148 -18.72 2.72 26.63
C GLU A 148 -19.01 3.10 28.08
N PHE A 149 -18.25 2.54 29.03
CA PHE A 149 -18.31 2.95 30.42
C PHE A 149 -18.01 4.44 30.59
N LEU A 150 -17.05 4.96 29.84
CA LEU A 150 -16.68 6.38 29.81
C LEU A 150 -17.60 7.24 28.91
N GLY A 151 -18.66 6.66 28.33
CA GLY A 151 -19.63 7.37 27.52
C GLY A 151 -19.19 7.70 26.09
N LEU A 152 -18.25 6.93 25.53
CA LEU A 152 -17.78 7.07 24.15
C LEU A 152 -18.28 5.90 23.29
N SER A 153 -18.66 6.21 22.06
CA SER A 153 -19.10 5.23 21.05
C SER A 153 -17.92 4.63 20.29
N VAL A 154 -18.05 3.34 19.91
CA VAL A 154 -17.02 2.59 19.18
C VAL A 154 -17.62 1.99 17.91
N GLY A 155 -17.08 2.36 16.76
CA GLY A 155 -17.38 1.79 15.45
C GLY A 155 -16.24 0.87 14.96
N ILE A 156 -16.60 -0.07 14.09
CA ILE A 156 -15.65 -0.97 13.43
C ILE A 156 -15.92 -0.92 11.93
N VAL A 157 -14.88 -0.64 11.16
CA VAL A 157 -14.93 -0.61 9.69
C VAL A 157 -14.27 -1.87 9.15
N THR A 158 -15.00 -2.57 8.29
CA THR A 158 -14.54 -3.83 7.68
C THR A 158 -14.85 -3.85 6.18
N PRO A 159 -14.16 -4.69 5.39
CA PRO A 159 -14.46 -4.91 3.99
C PRO A 159 -15.92 -5.35 3.78
N PHE A 160 -16.49 -4.96 2.65
CA PHE A 160 -17.84 -5.34 2.22
C PHE A 160 -18.98 -4.97 3.19
N GLN A 161 -18.74 -4.08 4.13
CA GLN A 161 -19.76 -3.60 5.05
C GLN A 161 -20.79 -2.71 4.32
N PRO A 162 -22.13 -2.84 4.63
CA PRO A 162 -23.14 -1.98 4.05
C PRO A 162 -22.82 -0.48 4.27
N PRO A 163 -23.10 0.40 3.28
CA PRO A 163 -22.76 1.82 3.37
C PRO A 163 -23.33 2.53 4.61
N GLU A 164 -24.52 2.19 5.04
CA GLU A 164 -25.15 2.79 6.22
C GLU A 164 -24.42 2.43 7.50
N GLU A 165 -24.10 1.14 7.71
CA GLU A 165 -23.34 0.67 8.87
C GLU A 165 -21.93 1.28 8.88
N LYS A 166 -21.33 1.43 7.70
CA LYS A 166 -20.01 2.04 7.57
C LYS A 166 -20.04 3.52 7.97
N ARG A 167 -21.05 4.28 7.55
CA ARG A 167 -21.24 5.68 7.97
C ARG A 167 -21.45 5.80 9.48
N GLU A 168 -22.24 4.93 10.06
CA GLU A 168 -22.44 4.88 11.52
C GLU A 168 -21.12 4.58 12.25
N ALA A 169 -20.31 3.65 11.72
CA ALA A 169 -19.02 3.32 12.31
C ALA A 169 -18.04 4.51 12.27
N TYR A 170 -18.03 5.30 11.19
CA TYR A 170 -17.22 6.53 11.10
C TYR A 170 -17.79 7.69 11.90
N ALA A 171 -19.09 7.72 12.19
CA ALA A 171 -19.72 8.72 13.03
C ALA A 171 -19.41 8.50 14.52
N ALA A 172 -18.98 7.31 14.92
CA ALA A 172 -18.59 7.02 16.30
C ALA A 172 -17.42 7.88 16.78
N ASP A 173 -17.27 8.04 18.09
CA ASP A 173 -16.15 8.78 18.69
C ASP A 173 -14.81 8.11 18.38
N ILE A 174 -14.80 6.78 18.32
CA ILE A 174 -13.64 5.95 18.08
C ILE A 174 -13.96 4.95 16.98
N THR A 175 -13.16 4.90 15.93
CA THR A 175 -13.35 3.97 14.81
C THR A 175 -12.12 3.07 14.64
N TYR A 176 -12.32 1.76 14.74
CA TYR A 176 -11.31 0.75 14.47
C TYR A 176 -11.44 0.26 13.03
N GLY A 177 -10.32 0.02 12.37
CA GLY A 177 -10.29 -0.53 11.01
C GLY A 177 -8.88 -0.85 10.56
N THR A 178 -8.77 -1.42 9.37
CA THR A 178 -7.45 -1.67 8.76
C THR A 178 -6.96 -0.44 8.00
N ASN A 179 -5.64 -0.36 7.83
CA ASN A 179 -5.00 0.65 6.99
C ASN A 179 -5.59 0.67 5.57
N ASN A 180 -5.85 -0.51 5.00
CA ASN A 180 -6.44 -0.67 3.67
C ASN A 180 -7.85 -0.06 3.60
N GLU A 181 -8.75 -0.43 4.53
CA GLU A 181 -10.12 0.08 4.53
C GLU A 181 -10.18 1.60 4.72
N PHE A 182 -9.41 2.14 5.66
CA PHE A 182 -9.34 3.60 5.82
C PHE A 182 -8.84 4.30 4.56
N GLY A 183 -7.82 3.76 3.91
CA GLY A 183 -7.29 4.33 2.68
C GLY A 183 -8.23 4.19 1.49
N PHE A 184 -8.87 3.03 1.31
CA PHE A 184 -9.86 2.83 0.26
C PHE A 184 -11.12 3.67 0.47
N ASP A 185 -11.59 3.81 1.71
CA ASP A 185 -12.74 4.66 2.00
C ASP A 185 -12.43 6.15 1.74
N TYR A 186 -11.20 6.59 2.02
CA TYR A 186 -10.75 7.93 1.61
C TYR A 186 -10.82 8.12 0.09
N LEU A 187 -10.39 7.14 -0.69
CA LEU A 187 -10.48 7.21 -2.14
C LEU A 187 -11.94 7.19 -2.62
N ARG A 188 -12.80 6.33 -2.03
CA ARG A 188 -14.24 6.27 -2.33
C ARG A 188 -14.94 7.58 -2.03
N ASP A 189 -14.63 8.22 -0.91
CA ASP A 189 -15.19 9.51 -0.51
C ASP A 189 -14.85 10.64 -1.50
N ASN A 190 -13.67 10.56 -2.13
CA ASN A 190 -13.28 11.51 -3.15
C ASN A 190 -13.79 11.15 -4.55
N MET A 191 -14.54 10.06 -4.68
CA MET A 191 -15.29 9.66 -5.89
C MET A 191 -16.80 9.73 -5.67
N ALA A 192 -17.28 10.08 -4.45
CA ALA A 192 -18.69 10.16 -4.11
C ALA A 192 -19.42 11.24 -4.92
N PHE A 193 -20.67 10.98 -5.34
CA PHE A 193 -21.47 11.91 -6.14
C PHE A 193 -22.23 12.94 -5.28
N SER A 194 -22.39 12.66 -4.00
CA SER A 194 -22.99 13.58 -3.03
C SER A 194 -22.25 13.61 -1.70
N LEU A 195 -22.44 14.65 -0.90
CA LEU A 195 -21.88 14.70 0.45
C LEU A 195 -22.44 13.61 1.37
N GLN A 196 -23.65 13.15 1.12
CA GLN A 196 -24.31 12.11 1.89
C GLN A 196 -23.75 10.71 1.62
N ASP A 197 -23.10 10.52 0.48
CA ASP A 197 -22.47 9.23 0.11
C ASP A 197 -21.08 9.05 0.75
N LYS A 198 -20.53 10.11 1.35
CA LYS A 198 -19.25 10.03 2.04
C LYS A 198 -19.34 9.30 3.37
N PHE A 199 -18.28 8.57 3.68
CA PHE A 199 -18.16 7.79 4.91
C PHE A 199 -17.38 8.54 6.00
N GLN A 200 -16.20 9.07 5.66
CA GLN A 200 -15.25 9.63 6.61
C GLN A 200 -15.58 11.07 6.97
N ARG A 201 -15.31 11.40 8.23
CA ARG A 201 -15.23 12.80 8.71
C ARG A 201 -13.81 13.36 8.44
N GLU A 202 -13.53 14.56 8.96
CA GLU A 202 -12.17 15.10 8.96
C GLU A 202 -11.19 14.14 9.62
N LEU A 203 -10.02 13.95 9.00
CA LEU A 203 -8.95 13.10 9.52
C LEU A 203 -8.21 13.80 10.66
N ASN A 204 -8.72 13.66 11.88
CA ASN A 204 -8.23 14.38 13.05
C ASN A 204 -7.04 13.67 13.71
N PHE A 205 -7.24 12.49 14.30
CA PHE A 205 -6.21 11.76 15.02
C PHE A 205 -6.23 10.28 14.65
N ALA A 206 -5.05 9.74 14.31
CA ALA A 206 -4.87 8.30 14.10
C ALA A 206 -3.82 7.73 15.04
N VAL A 207 -4.15 6.59 15.65
CA VAL A 207 -3.22 5.72 16.37
C VAL A 207 -3.02 4.46 15.55
N VAL A 208 -1.80 4.25 15.05
CA VAL A 208 -1.46 3.11 14.19
C VAL A 208 -0.82 2.03 15.05
N ASP A 209 -1.51 0.89 15.21
CA ASP A 209 -0.92 -0.28 15.88
C ASP A 209 -0.02 -1.03 14.90
N GLU A 210 1.06 -1.60 15.41
CA GLU A 210 2.13 -2.19 14.60
C GLU A 210 2.58 -1.25 13.47
N VAL A 211 2.86 0.01 13.84
CA VAL A 211 3.13 1.13 12.93
C VAL A 211 4.26 0.85 11.93
N ASP A 212 5.22 0.03 12.29
CA ASP A 212 6.32 -0.40 11.44
C ASP A 212 5.88 -1.34 10.31
N SER A 213 4.86 -2.18 10.54
CA SER A 213 4.27 -2.97 9.47
C SER A 213 3.58 -2.08 8.45
N ILE A 214 2.70 -1.22 8.94
CA ILE A 214 1.82 -0.41 8.10
C ILE A 214 2.61 0.67 7.36
N LEU A 215 3.46 1.43 8.08
CA LEU A 215 4.15 2.59 7.50
C LEU A 215 5.49 2.28 6.83
N ILE A 216 6.04 1.07 7.03
CA ILE A 216 7.30 0.66 6.40
C ILE A 216 7.09 -0.52 5.45
N ASP A 217 6.56 -1.67 5.93
CA ASP A 217 6.48 -2.89 5.10
C ASP A 217 5.43 -2.76 4.01
N GLU A 218 4.20 -2.40 4.38
CA GLU A 218 3.07 -2.25 3.45
C GLU A 218 3.15 -0.95 2.63
N ALA A 219 3.95 0.03 3.06
CA ALA A 219 4.11 1.30 2.37
C ALA A 219 5.05 1.25 1.14
N ARG A 220 5.21 0.08 0.52
CA ARG A 220 6.01 -0.14 -0.70
C ARG A 220 5.19 0.04 -1.97
N THR A 221 3.87 -0.12 -1.88
CA THR A 221 2.94 -0.04 -3.01
C THR A 221 1.80 0.92 -2.69
N PRO A 222 1.25 1.61 -3.70
CA PRO A 222 0.09 2.47 -3.51
C PRO A 222 -1.20 1.66 -3.36
N LEU A 223 -2.21 2.28 -2.75
CA LEU A 223 -3.60 1.86 -2.83
C LEU A 223 -4.16 2.31 -4.18
N ILE A 224 -4.79 1.42 -4.91
CA ILE A 224 -5.34 1.69 -6.24
C ILE A 224 -6.78 1.17 -6.31
N ILE A 225 -7.68 2.04 -6.76
CA ILE A 225 -9.00 1.64 -7.23
C ILE A 225 -8.94 1.62 -8.74
N SER A 226 -9.20 0.48 -9.36
CA SER A 226 -9.20 0.33 -10.82
C SER A 226 -10.59 -0.02 -11.35
N GLY A 227 -10.85 0.37 -12.59
CA GLY A 227 -12.03 0.03 -13.35
C GLY A 227 -11.63 -0.50 -14.73
N GLN A 228 -12.60 -0.95 -15.51
CA GLN A 228 -12.35 -1.33 -16.90
C GLN A 228 -12.04 -0.08 -17.72
N ALA A 229 -10.95 -0.11 -18.49
CA ALA A 229 -10.62 0.90 -19.47
C ALA A 229 -11.46 0.75 -20.73
N GLU A 230 -11.43 1.77 -21.59
CA GLU A 230 -11.94 1.68 -22.94
C GLU A 230 -11.21 0.58 -23.73
N ASP A 231 -11.91 -0.01 -24.71
CA ASP A 231 -11.38 -1.10 -25.53
C ASP A 231 -10.24 -0.62 -26.43
N SER A 232 -8.99 -0.90 -26.02
CA SER A 232 -7.78 -0.61 -26.80
C SER A 232 -7.32 -1.80 -27.66
N SER A 233 -8.13 -2.82 -27.83
CA SER A 233 -7.79 -4.08 -28.54
C SER A 233 -7.26 -3.83 -29.95
N GLU A 234 -7.85 -2.89 -30.71
CA GLU A 234 -7.39 -2.56 -32.06
C GLU A 234 -5.95 -2.01 -32.07
N LEU A 235 -5.59 -1.20 -31.09
CA LEU A 235 -4.25 -0.61 -30.97
C LEU A 235 -3.20 -1.70 -30.76
N TYR A 236 -3.46 -2.64 -29.84
CA TYR A 236 -2.58 -3.79 -29.62
C TYR A 236 -2.41 -4.62 -30.89
N ILE A 237 -3.47 -4.90 -31.62
CA ILE A 237 -3.42 -5.67 -32.87
C ILE A 237 -2.60 -4.94 -33.95
N LYS A 238 -2.78 -3.61 -34.08
CA LYS A 238 -2.03 -2.80 -35.04
C LYS A 238 -0.54 -2.79 -34.73
N ILE A 239 -0.18 -2.50 -33.48
CA ILE A 239 1.23 -2.46 -33.02
C ILE A 239 1.87 -3.84 -33.12
N ASN A 240 1.18 -4.92 -32.71
CA ASN A 240 1.69 -6.27 -32.81
C ASN A 240 2.18 -6.65 -34.23
N LYS A 241 1.50 -6.15 -35.27
CA LYS A 241 1.89 -6.36 -36.67
C LYS A 241 3.16 -5.60 -37.09
N LEU A 242 3.53 -4.55 -36.38
CA LEU A 242 4.69 -3.72 -36.68
C LEU A 242 5.98 -4.30 -36.07
N ILE A 243 5.91 -4.89 -34.90
CA ILE A 243 7.07 -5.37 -34.11
C ILE A 243 7.95 -6.39 -34.86
N PRO A 244 7.41 -7.38 -35.62
CA PRO A 244 8.24 -8.32 -36.34
C PRO A 244 9.12 -7.72 -37.44
N ARG A 245 8.90 -6.45 -37.82
CA ARG A 245 9.74 -5.71 -38.77
C ARG A 245 11.01 -5.17 -38.13
N LEU A 246 11.08 -5.11 -36.79
CA LEU A 246 12.26 -4.69 -36.05
C LEU A 246 13.30 -5.80 -35.99
N LYS A 247 14.58 -5.46 -36.10
CA LYS A 247 15.70 -6.40 -36.04
C LYS A 247 16.50 -6.21 -34.76
N ARG A 248 16.98 -7.32 -34.17
CA ARG A 248 17.85 -7.27 -33.00
C ARG A 248 19.24 -6.75 -33.38
N HIS A 249 19.78 -5.83 -32.57
CA HIS A 249 21.16 -5.39 -32.62
C HIS A 249 22.02 -6.33 -31.75
N ILE A 250 23.15 -6.84 -32.30
CA ILE A 250 24.02 -7.79 -31.60
C ILE A 250 25.44 -7.26 -31.62
N GLU A 251 25.97 -6.98 -30.41
CA GLU A 251 27.41 -6.70 -30.19
C GLU A 251 28.08 -7.90 -29.55
N GLU A 252 29.28 -8.31 -30.05
CA GLU A 252 30.12 -9.28 -29.37
C GLU A 252 31.03 -8.61 -28.32
N VAL A 253 31.56 -9.42 -27.38
CA VAL A 253 32.28 -9.01 -26.15
C VAL A 253 33.47 -8.06 -26.36
N GLU A 254 33.91 -7.82 -27.61
CA GLU A 254 35.01 -6.92 -27.97
C GLU A 254 34.56 -5.62 -28.71
N GLY A 255 33.27 -5.28 -28.68
CA GLY A 255 32.76 -4.09 -29.34
C GLY A 255 32.63 -4.18 -30.85
N GLN A 256 32.78 -5.40 -31.46
CA GLN A 256 32.47 -5.61 -32.85
C GLN A 256 30.98 -5.87 -33.04
N VAL A 257 30.32 -4.99 -33.80
CA VAL A 257 28.92 -5.15 -34.21
C VAL A 257 28.80 -6.29 -35.20
N THR A 258 28.18 -7.41 -34.79
CA THR A 258 27.97 -8.59 -35.67
C THR A 258 26.68 -8.44 -36.47
N GLN A 259 25.68 -7.67 -35.96
CA GLN A 259 24.44 -7.39 -36.65
C GLN A 259 23.92 -6.03 -36.29
N GLN A 260 23.80 -5.11 -37.25
CA GLN A 260 23.07 -3.86 -37.05
C GLN A 260 21.56 -4.10 -36.96
N GLY A 261 20.93 -3.51 -35.96
CA GLY A 261 19.49 -3.68 -35.71
C GLY A 261 18.91 -2.47 -35.01
N HIS A 262 17.64 -2.59 -34.60
CA HIS A 262 16.82 -1.52 -34.07
C HIS A 262 16.70 -1.57 -32.54
N TYR A 263 16.95 -2.73 -31.92
CA TYR A 263 16.86 -2.91 -30.48
C TYR A 263 17.93 -3.86 -29.94
N SER A 264 18.30 -3.63 -28.68
CA SER A 264 19.21 -4.51 -27.91
C SER A 264 18.47 -5.18 -26.76
N ILE A 265 18.93 -6.37 -26.35
CA ILE A 265 18.39 -7.12 -25.20
C ILE A 265 19.52 -7.31 -24.19
N ASP A 266 19.31 -6.83 -22.99
CA ASP A 266 20.14 -7.20 -21.84
C ASP A 266 19.56 -8.46 -21.17
N GLU A 267 20.22 -9.57 -21.37
CA GLU A 267 19.80 -10.87 -20.82
C GLU A 267 19.92 -10.95 -19.28
N LYS A 268 20.75 -10.08 -18.67
CA LYS A 268 20.94 -10.05 -17.20
C LYS A 268 19.83 -9.31 -16.48
N THR A 269 19.41 -8.18 -17.03
CA THR A 269 18.34 -7.35 -16.48
C THR A 269 16.97 -7.70 -17.06
N ARG A 270 16.93 -8.57 -18.09
CA ARG A 270 15.70 -8.88 -18.88
C ARG A 270 15.00 -7.62 -19.40
N GLN A 271 15.80 -6.69 -19.89
CA GLN A 271 15.32 -5.44 -20.49
C GLN A 271 15.57 -5.41 -21.99
N VAL A 272 14.67 -4.76 -22.71
CA VAL A 272 14.81 -4.50 -24.14
C VAL A 272 14.80 -3.00 -24.38
N GLU A 273 15.74 -2.51 -25.18
CA GLU A 273 15.90 -1.08 -25.44
C GLU A 273 16.01 -0.84 -26.95
N LEU A 274 15.33 0.21 -27.41
CA LEU A 274 15.47 0.71 -28.78
C LEU A 274 16.73 1.58 -28.87
N ASN A 275 17.52 1.42 -29.92
CA ASN A 275 18.61 2.33 -30.22
C ASN A 275 18.11 3.52 -31.08
N GLU A 276 18.96 4.50 -31.37
CA GLU A 276 18.59 5.69 -32.15
C GLU A 276 17.92 5.35 -33.49
N GLN A 277 18.45 4.36 -34.22
CA GLN A 277 17.87 3.90 -35.48
C GLN A 277 16.51 3.21 -35.27
N GLY A 278 16.37 2.49 -34.12
CA GLY A 278 15.13 1.85 -33.73
C GLY A 278 14.03 2.86 -33.43
N HIS A 279 14.34 3.93 -32.71
CA HIS A 279 13.39 4.99 -32.44
C HIS A 279 12.88 5.64 -33.73
N ALA A 280 13.77 6.06 -34.61
CA ALA A 280 13.40 6.67 -35.89
C ALA A 280 12.56 5.72 -36.75
N TYR A 281 12.92 4.43 -36.79
CA TYR A 281 12.20 3.45 -37.59
C TYR A 281 10.82 3.10 -37.00
N VAL A 282 10.67 3.06 -35.69
CA VAL A 282 9.37 2.88 -35.04
C VAL A 282 8.45 4.07 -35.29
N GLU A 283 8.95 5.32 -35.20
CA GLU A 283 8.17 6.51 -35.51
C GLU A 283 7.71 6.49 -36.98
N GLU A 284 8.56 6.10 -37.94
CA GLU A 284 8.19 5.93 -39.34
C GLU A 284 7.09 4.88 -39.52
N LEU A 285 7.22 3.70 -38.87
CA LEU A 285 6.21 2.65 -38.96
C LEU A 285 4.86 3.03 -38.35
N LEU A 286 4.86 3.77 -37.25
CA LEU A 286 3.65 4.27 -36.60
C LEU A 286 2.97 5.35 -37.44
N SER A 287 3.75 6.25 -38.07
CA SER A 287 3.22 7.25 -38.98
C SER A 287 2.61 6.59 -40.23
N GLN A 288 3.27 5.59 -40.82
CA GLN A 288 2.71 4.80 -41.93
C GLN A 288 1.42 4.07 -41.57
N ALA A 289 1.28 3.63 -40.30
CA ALA A 289 0.08 2.99 -39.77
C ALA A 289 -1.04 3.98 -39.39
N GLY A 290 -0.79 5.31 -39.51
CA GLY A 290 -1.73 6.35 -39.11
C GLY A 290 -1.96 6.45 -37.59
N LEU A 291 -0.99 5.95 -36.78
CA LEU A 291 -1.04 5.98 -35.32
C LEU A 291 -0.24 7.14 -34.73
N LEU A 292 0.62 7.78 -35.54
CA LEU A 292 1.44 8.95 -35.18
C LEU A 292 1.34 10.00 -36.26
N GLY A 293 1.17 11.26 -35.90
CA GLY A 293 1.12 12.37 -36.86
C GLY A 293 2.47 12.61 -37.56
N GLU A 294 2.44 13.17 -38.79
CA GLU A 294 3.69 13.48 -39.49
C GLU A 294 4.48 14.57 -38.73
N GLY A 295 5.73 14.22 -38.35
CA GLY A 295 6.63 15.12 -37.62
C GLY A 295 6.42 15.14 -36.10
N GLU A 296 5.48 14.34 -35.57
CA GLU A 296 5.31 14.16 -34.13
C GLU A 296 6.32 13.15 -33.59
N SER A 297 6.84 13.44 -32.39
CA SER A 297 7.72 12.48 -31.68
C SER A 297 6.91 11.52 -30.81
N LEU A 298 7.31 10.26 -30.81
CA LEU A 298 6.79 9.21 -29.92
C LEU A 298 7.00 9.57 -28.44
N TYR A 299 7.98 10.44 -28.14
CA TYR A 299 8.31 10.89 -26.79
C TYR A 299 7.60 12.15 -26.35
N SER A 300 6.69 12.69 -27.14
CA SER A 300 5.83 13.79 -26.70
C SER A 300 4.84 13.32 -25.63
N ALA A 301 4.40 14.21 -24.76
CA ALA A 301 3.50 13.88 -23.66
C ALA A 301 2.20 13.18 -24.14
N HIS A 302 1.68 13.58 -25.30
CA HIS A 302 0.46 13.01 -25.89
C HIS A 302 0.63 11.58 -26.40
N ASN A 303 1.85 11.18 -26.76
CA ASN A 303 2.16 9.89 -27.37
C ASN A 303 2.74 8.87 -26.37
N LEU A 304 2.80 9.19 -25.07
CA LEU A 304 3.35 8.29 -24.03
C LEU A 304 2.60 6.96 -23.92
N SER A 305 1.28 6.96 -24.09
CA SER A 305 0.48 5.73 -24.15
C SER A 305 0.92 4.86 -25.33
N LEU A 306 1.10 5.44 -26.51
CA LEU A 306 1.57 4.74 -27.70
C LEU A 306 2.97 4.15 -27.49
N LEU A 307 3.87 4.90 -26.85
CA LEU A 307 5.20 4.42 -26.47
C LEU A 307 5.13 3.19 -25.56
N THR A 308 4.26 3.22 -24.56
CA THR A 308 4.06 2.10 -23.64
C THR A 308 3.58 0.83 -24.38
N HIS A 309 2.62 0.98 -25.28
CA HIS A 309 2.13 -0.14 -26.10
C HIS A 309 3.22 -0.72 -27.01
N VAL A 310 4.07 0.13 -27.61
CA VAL A 310 5.22 -0.32 -28.42
C VAL A 310 6.20 -1.12 -27.59
N TYR A 311 6.57 -0.66 -26.41
CA TYR A 311 7.48 -1.39 -25.52
C TYR A 311 6.86 -2.69 -24.99
N ALA A 312 5.56 -2.67 -24.63
CA ALA A 312 4.84 -3.88 -24.23
C ALA A 312 4.85 -4.94 -25.34
N ALA A 313 4.56 -4.54 -26.57
CA ALA A 313 4.62 -5.44 -27.72
C ALA A 313 6.03 -5.93 -28.02
N LEU A 314 7.04 -5.05 -27.92
CA LEU A 314 8.44 -5.43 -28.11
C LEU A 314 8.91 -6.42 -27.04
N ARG A 315 8.60 -6.19 -25.79
CA ARG A 315 8.88 -7.13 -24.67
C ARG A 315 8.15 -8.46 -24.87
N ALA A 316 6.88 -8.45 -25.28
CA ALA A 316 6.11 -9.66 -25.55
C ALA A 316 6.74 -10.53 -26.63
N HIS A 317 7.31 -9.93 -27.68
CA HIS A 317 7.96 -10.68 -28.78
C HIS A 317 9.38 -11.13 -28.46
N THR A 318 10.11 -10.39 -27.62
CA THR A 318 11.55 -10.59 -27.40
C THR A 318 11.90 -11.34 -26.12
N LEU A 319 11.13 -11.14 -25.05
CA LEU A 319 11.42 -11.66 -23.70
C LEU A 319 10.44 -12.75 -23.24
N PHE A 320 9.27 -12.84 -23.85
CA PHE A 320 8.23 -13.80 -23.45
C PHE A 320 8.02 -14.83 -24.56
N HIS A 321 8.34 -16.08 -24.29
CA HIS A 321 8.24 -17.19 -25.23
C HIS A 321 7.19 -18.20 -24.76
N ARG A 322 6.39 -18.68 -25.73
CA ARG A 322 5.40 -19.70 -25.48
C ARG A 322 6.05 -20.98 -24.96
N ASN A 323 5.46 -21.63 -23.97
CA ASN A 323 5.93 -22.80 -23.25
C ASN A 323 7.20 -22.58 -22.40
N VAL A 324 7.61 -21.32 -22.19
CA VAL A 324 8.75 -20.95 -21.32
C VAL A 324 8.26 -20.03 -20.23
N GLU A 325 7.76 -18.83 -20.56
CA GLU A 325 7.24 -17.85 -19.62
C GLU A 325 5.71 -17.94 -19.50
N TYR A 326 5.00 -18.48 -20.50
CA TYR A 326 3.56 -18.66 -20.50
C TYR A 326 3.13 -19.84 -21.39
N ILE A 327 1.91 -20.33 -21.13
CA ILE A 327 1.23 -21.30 -22.03
C ILE A 327 -0.08 -20.67 -22.53
N VAL A 328 -0.60 -21.18 -23.62
CA VAL A 328 -1.93 -20.88 -24.12
C VAL A 328 -2.81 -22.08 -23.84
N GLN A 329 -3.86 -21.88 -23.04
CA GLN A 329 -4.84 -22.93 -22.74
C GLN A 329 -6.25 -22.39 -23.01
N GLY A 330 -6.96 -22.97 -23.96
CA GLY A 330 -8.19 -22.40 -24.50
C GLY A 330 -7.90 -21.04 -25.15
N ASP A 331 -8.70 -20.02 -24.80
CA ASP A 331 -8.55 -18.64 -25.28
C ASP A 331 -7.82 -17.74 -24.28
N GLN A 332 -6.99 -18.31 -23.39
CA GLN A 332 -6.32 -17.55 -22.33
C GLN A 332 -4.81 -17.82 -22.30
N VAL A 333 -4.05 -16.78 -21.92
CA VAL A 333 -2.64 -16.85 -21.59
C VAL A 333 -2.51 -17.16 -20.10
N LEU A 334 -1.84 -18.25 -19.75
CA LEU A 334 -1.49 -18.59 -18.38
C LEU A 334 0.01 -18.45 -18.18
N LEU A 335 0.42 -17.70 -17.17
CA LEU A 335 1.83 -17.51 -16.85
C LEU A 335 2.41 -18.78 -16.23
N ILE A 336 3.70 -19.02 -16.45
CA ILE A 336 4.49 -20.09 -15.84
C ILE A 336 5.39 -19.45 -14.79
N ASP A 337 5.36 -19.96 -13.57
CA ASP A 337 6.30 -19.61 -12.52
C ASP A 337 7.71 -20.12 -12.91
N GLU A 338 8.68 -19.23 -12.94
CA GLU A 338 10.07 -19.55 -13.32
C GLU A 338 10.73 -20.56 -12.37
N HIS A 339 10.34 -20.58 -11.11
CA HIS A 339 10.96 -21.42 -10.08
C HIS A 339 10.31 -22.79 -9.96
N THR A 340 9.00 -22.86 -10.05
CA THR A 340 8.26 -24.12 -9.85
C THR A 340 7.84 -24.79 -11.16
N GLY A 341 7.86 -24.07 -12.29
CA GLY A 341 7.36 -24.54 -13.58
C GLY A 341 5.85 -24.78 -13.62
N ARG A 342 5.09 -24.30 -12.64
CA ARG A 342 3.64 -24.42 -12.54
C ARG A 342 2.94 -23.25 -13.22
N THR A 343 1.76 -23.50 -13.74
CA THR A 343 0.91 -22.41 -14.26
C THR A 343 0.29 -21.64 -13.11
N MET A 344 0.18 -20.32 -13.28
CA MET A 344 -0.44 -19.39 -12.33
C MET A 344 -1.78 -18.88 -12.89
N PRO A 345 -2.92 -19.55 -12.60
CA PRO A 345 -4.23 -19.10 -13.05
C PRO A 345 -4.59 -17.77 -12.37
N GLY A 346 -5.25 -16.88 -13.12
CA GLY A 346 -5.73 -15.59 -12.60
C GLY A 346 -4.68 -14.49 -12.52
N ARG A 347 -3.38 -14.81 -12.58
CA ARG A 347 -2.33 -13.79 -12.59
C ARG A 347 -2.14 -13.18 -13.97
N ARG A 348 -2.11 -11.85 -14.04
CA ARG A 348 -1.86 -11.10 -15.29
C ARG A 348 -0.62 -10.23 -15.16
N LEU A 349 0.06 -10.01 -16.28
CA LEU A 349 1.18 -9.06 -16.36
C LEU A 349 0.62 -7.64 -16.48
N SER A 350 1.29 -6.69 -15.83
CA SER A 350 0.98 -5.26 -15.86
C SER A 350 1.48 -4.55 -17.12
N GLU A 351 1.18 -3.27 -17.25
CA GLU A 351 1.70 -2.36 -18.28
C GLU A 351 1.36 -2.78 -19.72
N GLY A 352 0.16 -3.34 -19.94
CA GLY A 352 -0.26 -3.77 -21.28
C GLY A 352 0.49 -5.01 -21.81
N LEU A 353 1.42 -5.58 -21.04
CA LEU A 353 2.24 -6.69 -21.51
C LEU A 353 1.43 -7.99 -21.68
N HIS A 354 0.44 -8.23 -20.81
CA HIS A 354 -0.43 -9.39 -20.95
C HIS A 354 -1.27 -9.30 -22.22
N GLN A 355 -1.84 -8.12 -22.48
CA GLN A 355 -2.61 -7.81 -23.70
C GLN A 355 -1.73 -7.91 -24.96
N ALA A 356 -0.47 -7.46 -24.86
CA ALA A 356 0.48 -7.60 -25.96
C ALA A 356 0.82 -9.08 -26.26
N ILE A 357 0.85 -9.95 -25.24
CA ILE A 357 1.02 -11.40 -25.43
C ILE A 357 -0.28 -12.00 -26.01
N GLU A 358 -1.46 -11.61 -25.53
CA GLU A 358 -2.75 -12.01 -26.12
C GLU A 358 -2.82 -11.62 -27.60
N ALA A 359 -2.41 -10.39 -27.96
CA ALA A 359 -2.31 -9.94 -29.36
C ALA A 359 -1.29 -10.76 -30.16
N LYS A 360 -0.12 -11.08 -29.59
CA LYS A 360 0.92 -11.91 -30.22
C LYS A 360 0.40 -13.31 -30.54
N GLU A 361 -0.38 -13.90 -29.66
CA GLU A 361 -0.95 -15.26 -29.83
C GLU A 361 -2.29 -15.25 -30.58
N ASN A 362 -2.79 -14.07 -31.05
CA ASN A 362 -4.08 -13.87 -31.70
C ASN A 362 -5.26 -14.36 -30.88
N LEU A 363 -5.20 -14.15 -29.58
CA LEU A 363 -6.28 -14.44 -28.64
C LEU A 363 -7.20 -13.21 -28.45
N PRO A 364 -8.43 -13.41 -27.90
CA PRO A 364 -9.25 -12.28 -27.48
C PRO A 364 -8.50 -11.43 -26.45
N ILE A 365 -8.32 -10.14 -26.75
CA ILE A 365 -7.63 -9.22 -25.86
C ILE A 365 -8.62 -8.77 -24.80
N GLN A 366 -8.30 -9.00 -23.54
CA GLN A 366 -9.13 -8.54 -22.43
C GLN A 366 -8.86 -7.06 -22.16
N ALA A 367 -9.91 -6.31 -21.77
CA ALA A 367 -9.80 -4.89 -21.46
C ALA A 367 -8.73 -4.63 -20.40
N GLU A 368 -8.01 -3.51 -20.55
CA GLU A 368 -7.10 -3.03 -19.53
C GLU A 368 -7.86 -2.54 -18.30
N SER A 369 -7.22 -2.55 -17.16
CA SER A 369 -7.70 -1.86 -15.98
C SER A 369 -7.15 -0.43 -15.97
N GLN A 370 -8.04 0.57 -15.92
CA GLN A 370 -7.66 1.97 -15.76
C GLN A 370 -7.69 2.34 -14.28
N THR A 371 -6.67 3.06 -13.81
CA THR A 371 -6.64 3.62 -12.46
C THR A 371 -7.70 4.72 -12.32
N LEU A 372 -8.70 4.49 -11.47
CA LEU A 372 -9.74 5.48 -11.16
C LEU A 372 -9.31 6.43 -10.04
N ALA A 373 -8.66 5.89 -9.03
CA ALA A 373 -8.09 6.65 -7.92
C ALA A 373 -6.91 5.91 -7.32
N SER A 374 -5.92 6.63 -6.84
CA SER A 374 -4.76 6.05 -6.18
C SER A 374 -4.23 6.98 -5.10
N THR A 375 -3.61 6.41 -4.07
CA THR A 375 -2.84 7.15 -3.06
C THR A 375 -1.80 6.22 -2.44
N THR A 376 -0.71 6.78 -1.91
CA THR A 376 0.23 6.01 -1.10
C THR A 376 -0.16 6.07 0.38
N PHE A 377 0.20 5.06 1.17
CA PHE A 377 0.02 5.11 2.62
C PHE A 377 0.72 6.31 3.24
N GLN A 378 1.91 6.65 2.73
CA GLN A 378 2.65 7.81 3.19
C GLN A 378 1.82 9.09 3.08
N ASN A 379 1.24 9.33 1.90
CA ASN A 379 0.45 10.53 1.66
C ASN A 379 -0.90 10.48 2.35
N TYR A 380 -1.53 9.32 2.46
CA TYR A 380 -2.78 9.15 3.20
C TYR A 380 -2.61 9.49 4.69
N PHE A 381 -1.64 8.85 5.37
CA PHE A 381 -1.43 9.09 6.81
C PHE A 381 -0.93 10.50 7.14
N ARG A 382 -0.31 11.20 6.20
CA ARG A 382 0.05 12.63 6.34
C ARG A 382 -1.15 13.57 6.32
N LEU A 383 -2.35 13.12 5.93
CA LEU A 383 -3.58 13.91 5.95
C LEU A 383 -4.13 14.09 7.37
N TYR A 384 -3.80 13.21 8.30
CA TYR A 384 -4.25 13.36 9.67
C TYR A 384 -3.62 14.59 10.32
N THR A 385 -4.44 15.35 11.05
CA THR A 385 -3.96 16.51 11.83
C THR A 385 -2.94 16.08 12.87
N LYS A 386 -3.13 14.89 13.46
CA LYS A 386 -2.20 14.26 14.38
C LYS A 386 -2.10 12.76 14.09
N LEU A 387 -0.88 12.29 13.92
CA LEU A 387 -0.55 10.89 13.70
C LEU A 387 0.33 10.37 14.84
N SER A 388 0.06 9.18 15.30
CA SER A 388 0.91 8.47 16.25
C SER A 388 0.90 6.97 15.97
N GLY A 389 1.82 6.25 16.59
CA GLY A 389 1.87 4.81 16.39
C GLY A 389 2.53 4.08 17.54
N MET A 390 2.34 2.79 17.58
CA MET A 390 2.94 1.90 18.56
C MET A 390 3.44 0.62 17.91
N THR A 391 4.57 0.13 18.37
CA THR A 391 5.17 -1.14 17.94
C THR A 391 6.22 -1.59 18.95
N GLY A 392 6.70 -2.81 18.80
CA GLY A 392 7.83 -3.33 19.57
C GLY A 392 9.21 -3.05 18.96
N THR A 393 9.28 -2.47 17.77
CA THR A 393 10.51 -2.44 16.94
C THR A 393 10.58 -1.24 16.00
N ALA A 394 10.55 -0.01 16.50
CA ALA A 394 10.60 1.21 15.68
C ALA A 394 11.98 1.86 15.61
N ASP A 395 12.84 1.68 16.64
CA ASP A 395 14.12 2.40 16.78
C ASP A 395 15.06 2.15 15.59
N THR A 396 15.01 0.95 15.01
CA THR A 396 15.83 0.61 13.82
C THR A 396 15.50 1.48 12.62
N GLU A 397 14.25 1.92 12.49
CA GLU A 397 13.69 2.70 11.38
C GLU A 397 13.36 4.15 11.81
N ALA A 398 13.83 4.61 12.99
CA ALA A 398 13.52 5.93 13.53
C ALA A 398 13.86 7.08 12.58
N PHE A 399 14.91 6.92 11.77
CA PHE A 399 15.29 7.90 10.75
C PHE A 399 14.23 8.03 9.66
N GLU A 400 13.69 6.92 9.17
CA GLU A 400 12.65 6.88 8.13
C GLU A 400 11.33 7.45 8.65
N PHE A 401 10.90 7.05 9.84
CA PHE A 401 9.70 7.62 10.47
C PHE A 401 9.76 9.14 10.60
N ARG A 402 10.92 9.66 11.00
CA ARG A 402 11.10 11.10 11.12
C ARG A 402 11.14 11.79 9.75
N GLN A 403 11.82 11.23 8.77
CA GLN A 403 12.00 11.85 7.46
C GLN A 403 10.72 11.83 6.62
N ILE A 404 9.98 10.73 6.64
CA ILE A 404 8.78 10.55 5.82
C ILE A 404 7.53 11.09 6.51
N TYR A 405 7.33 10.76 7.80
CA TYR A 405 6.09 11.05 8.52
C TYR A 405 6.22 12.14 9.58
N GLY A 406 7.43 12.63 9.84
CA GLY A 406 7.67 13.60 10.91
C GLY A 406 7.56 13.00 12.32
N LEU A 407 7.53 11.67 12.46
CA LEU A 407 7.31 10.99 13.72
C LEU A 407 8.65 10.71 14.44
N ASP A 408 8.78 11.20 15.67
CA ASP A 408 9.88 10.82 16.57
C ASP A 408 9.53 9.49 17.27
N VAL A 409 10.52 8.63 17.48
CA VAL A 409 10.39 7.37 18.22
C VAL A 409 10.84 7.58 19.67
N VAL A 410 10.00 7.14 20.62
CA VAL A 410 10.33 7.10 22.05
C VAL A 410 10.36 5.64 22.49
N VAL A 411 11.56 5.18 22.86
CA VAL A 411 11.76 3.82 23.40
C VAL A 411 11.43 3.82 24.88
N ILE A 412 10.36 3.11 25.25
CA ILE A 412 9.83 3.08 26.60
C ILE A 412 10.40 1.86 27.33
N PRO A 413 10.91 2.03 28.57
CA PRO A 413 11.41 0.90 29.32
C PRO A 413 10.30 -0.11 29.64
N THR A 414 10.67 -1.39 29.75
CA THR A 414 9.72 -2.46 30.15
C THR A 414 9.32 -2.31 31.61
N HIS A 415 8.11 -2.75 31.96
CA HIS A 415 7.63 -2.74 33.35
C HIS A 415 8.50 -3.62 34.26
N ARG A 416 8.90 -4.79 33.78
CA ARG A 416 9.83 -5.69 34.45
C ARG A 416 11.10 -5.89 33.63
N PRO A 417 12.27 -6.14 34.27
CA PRO A 417 13.50 -6.42 33.55
C PRO A 417 13.35 -7.63 32.63
N VAL A 418 13.95 -7.56 31.44
CA VAL A 418 13.93 -8.66 30.46
C VAL A 418 14.82 -9.80 30.95
N ALA A 419 14.22 -10.98 31.13
CA ALA A 419 14.91 -12.21 31.55
C ALA A 419 15.34 -13.11 30.37
N ARG A 420 14.89 -12.81 29.15
CA ARG A 420 15.23 -13.58 27.95
C ARG A 420 16.73 -13.55 27.63
N LYS A 421 17.24 -14.73 27.24
CA LYS A 421 18.62 -14.91 26.79
C LYS A 421 18.68 -15.03 25.27
N ASP A 422 19.25 -14.04 24.60
CA ASP A 422 19.47 -14.08 23.15
C ASP A 422 20.88 -14.65 22.91
N PHE A 423 20.94 -15.88 22.34
CA PHE A 423 22.21 -16.55 22.01
C PHE A 423 22.79 -16.00 20.71
N ASN A 424 24.09 -16.20 20.52
CA ASN A 424 24.76 -15.85 19.26
C ASN A 424 24.24 -16.74 18.12
N ASP A 425 24.37 -16.22 16.89
CA ASP A 425 24.01 -16.95 15.69
C ASP A 425 24.97 -18.14 15.47
N LEU A 426 24.43 -19.26 15.01
CA LEU A 426 25.20 -20.41 14.57
C LEU A 426 25.20 -20.44 13.03
N VAL A 427 26.37 -20.39 12.43
CA VAL A 427 26.51 -20.34 10.96
C VAL A 427 27.14 -21.65 10.47
N TYR A 428 26.43 -22.36 9.60
CA TYR A 428 26.81 -23.63 8.97
C TYR A 428 27.23 -23.43 7.52
N LEU A 429 27.93 -24.38 6.94
CA LEU A 429 28.35 -24.33 5.54
C LEU A 429 27.19 -24.59 4.59
N THR A 430 26.33 -25.57 4.93
CA THR A 430 25.20 -26.00 4.08
C THR A 430 23.87 -25.87 4.81
N GLN A 431 22.78 -25.85 4.05
CA GLN A 431 21.43 -25.87 4.59
C GLN A 431 21.12 -27.20 5.33
N GLU A 432 21.62 -28.32 4.81
CA GLU A 432 21.39 -29.63 5.42
C GLU A 432 21.95 -29.70 6.85
N GLU A 433 23.20 -29.21 7.05
CA GLU A 433 23.80 -29.13 8.39
C GLU A 433 23.01 -28.22 9.32
N LYS A 434 22.55 -27.07 8.82
CA LYS A 434 21.70 -26.12 9.57
C LYS A 434 20.43 -26.77 10.07
N TYR A 435 19.69 -27.44 9.18
CA TYR A 435 18.41 -28.07 9.56
C TYR A 435 18.62 -29.28 10.50
N ALA A 436 19.67 -30.06 10.32
CA ALA A 436 20.01 -31.14 11.27
C ALA A 436 20.28 -30.59 12.67
N ALA A 437 20.96 -29.46 12.77
CA ALA A 437 21.19 -28.77 14.05
C ALA A 437 19.90 -28.21 14.66
N ILE A 438 19.00 -27.63 13.86
CA ILE A 438 17.68 -27.18 14.32
C ILE A 438 16.86 -28.34 14.90
N ILE A 439 16.81 -29.48 14.20
CA ILE A 439 16.08 -30.66 14.70
C ILE A 439 16.66 -31.15 16.03
N THR A 440 17.98 -31.15 16.15
CA THR A 440 18.66 -31.56 17.41
C THR A 440 18.31 -30.62 18.57
N ASP A 441 18.29 -29.30 18.35
CA ASP A 441 17.90 -28.33 19.37
C ASP A 441 16.42 -28.47 19.75
N ILE A 442 15.55 -28.72 18.79
CA ILE A 442 14.11 -28.98 19.03
C ILE A 442 13.95 -30.22 19.94
N GLN A 443 14.61 -31.31 19.59
CA GLN A 443 14.54 -32.55 20.41
C GLN A 443 15.03 -32.32 21.84
N GLN A 444 16.15 -31.63 22.02
CA GLN A 444 16.71 -31.33 23.34
C GLN A 444 15.78 -30.43 24.16
N SER A 445 15.24 -29.38 23.52
CA SER A 445 14.33 -28.42 24.18
C SER A 445 12.98 -29.08 24.54
N GLN A 446 12.44 -29.93 23.65
CA GLN A 446 11.20 -30.66 23.86
C GLN A 446 11.36 -31.68 25.03
N ALA A 447 12.50 -32.35 25.10
CA ALA A 447 12.80 -33.29 26.21
C ALA A 447 12.84 -32.59 27.59
N LEU A 448 13.15 -31.30 27.64
CA LEU A 448 13.08 -30.45 28.81
C LEU A 448 11.67 -29.93 29.13
N GLY A 449 10.68 -30.23 28.28
CA GLY A 449 9.31 -29.71 28.39
C GLY A 449 9.14 -28.24 27.98
N ARG A 450 10.10 -27.67 27.27
CA ARG A 450 10.02 -26.28 26.79
C ARG A 450 9.13 -26.20 25.57
N PRO A 451 8.25 -25.18 25.45
CA PRO A 451 7.61 -24.83 24.18
C PRO A 451 8.63 -24.22 23.22
N ILE A 452 8.49 -24.56 21.95
CA ILE A 452 9.41 -24.16 20.90
C ILE A 452 8.64 -23.48 19.77
N LEU A 453 9.11 -22.30 19.36
CA LEU A 453 8.62 -21.58 18.19
C LEU A 453 9.73 -21.54 17.15
N VAL A 454 9.50 -22.16 15.99
CA VAL A 454 10.41 -22.14 14.85
C VAL A 454 9.93 -21.06 13.86
N GLY A 455 10.68 -19.98 13.75
CA GLY A 455 10.42 -18.90 12.79
C GLY A 455 11.11 -19.18 11.45
N THR A 456 10.35 -19.07 10.36
CA THR A 456 10.84 -19.23 8.98
C THR A 456 10.54 -17.97 8.18
N ALA A 457 11.35 -17.67 7.13
CA ALA A 457 11.13 -16.48 6.31
C ALA A 457 10.08 -16.70 5.22
N SER A 458 9.88 -17.94 4.76
CA SER A 458 8.92 -18.25 3.69
C SER A 458 8.02 -19.44 4.04
N ILE A 459 6.91 -19.55 3.31
CA ILE A 459 5.99 -20.69 3.41
C ILE A 459 6.71 -21.98 3.00
N GLU A 460 7.51 -21.94 1.94
CA GLU A 460 8.29 -23.07 1.44
C GLU A 460 9.26 -23.60 2.50
N THR A 461 9.99 -22.69 3.17
CA THR A 461 10.86 -23.08 4.28
C THR A 461 10.06 -23.70 5.43
N SER A 462 8.86 -23.17 5.72
CA SER A 462 8.01 -23.74 6.78
C SER A 462 7.54 -25.16 6.46
N GLU A 463 7.13 -25.41 5.21
CA GLU A 463 6.74 -26.74 4.73
C GLU A 463 7.94 -27.71 4.68
N TYR A 464 9.11 -27.22 4.31
CA TYR A 464 10.33 -28.03 4.31
C TYR A 464 10.72 -28.47 5.73
N VAL A 465 10.72 -27.52 6.68
CA VAL A 465 11.00 -27.83 8.10
C VAL A 465 9.94 -28.79 8.66
N SER A 466 8.67 -28.60 8.30
CA SER A 466 7.58 -29.51 8.70
C SER A 466 7.85 -30.95 8.25
N LYS A 467 8.21 -31.15 6.97
CA LYS A 467 8.54 -32.49 6.45
C LYS A 467 9.72 -33.13 7.20
N LEU A 468 10.74 -32.34 7.54
CA LEU A 468 11.90 -32.85 8.31
C LEU A 468 11.51 -33.28 9.73
N LEU A 469 10.61 -32.52 10.38
CA LEU A 469 10.10 -32.86 11.72
C LEU A 469 9.21 -34.11 11.67
N GLU A 470 8.37 -34.28 10.64
CA GLU A 470 7.61 -35.50 10.41
C GLU A 470 8.52 -36.74 10.28
N GLN A 471 9.58 -36.60 9.47
CA GLN A 471 10.58 -37.66 9.31
C GLN A 471 11.33 -37.99 10.62
N ALA A 472 11.53 -37.01 11.47
CA ALA A 472 12.12 -37.17 12.80
C ALA A 472 11.13 -37.67 13.87
N GLY A 473 9.85 -37.84 13.52
CA GLY A 473 8.79 -38.27 14.43
C GLY A 473 8.42 -37.24 15.50
N ILE A 474 8.61 -35.94 15.21
CA ILE A 474 8.30 -34.84 16.13
C ILE A 474 6.92 -34.28 15.78
N GLU A 475 5.99 -34.38 16.75
CA GLU A 475 4.67 -33.77 16.60
C GLU A 475 4.80 -32.25 16.65
N HIS A 476 4.20 -31.57 15.68
CA HIS A 476 4.28 -30.11 15.54
C HIS A 476 3.03 -29.53 14.86
N LYS A 477 2.86 -28.22 14.97
CA LYS A 477 1.81 -27.46 14.27
C LYS A 477 2.46 -26.43 13.35
N VAL A 478 1.86 -26.22 12.16
CA VAL A 478 2.34 -25.24 11.18
C VAL A 478 1.36 -24.08 11.11
N LEU A 479 1.90 -22.87 11.21
CA LEU A 479 1.20 -21.63 11.14
C LEU A 479 1.73 -20.84 9.93
N ASN A 480 0.96 -20.78 8.85
CA ASN A 480 1.28 -20.02 7.66
C ASN A 480 0.01 -19.39 7.06
N ALA A 481 0.16 -18.52 6.08
CA ALA A 481 -0.92 -17.77 5.46
C ALA A 481 -2.05 -18.64 4.86
N LYS A 482 -1.82 -19.94 4.64
CA LYS A 482 -2.84 -20.86 4.13
C LYS A 482 -3.92 -21.23 5.15
N TYR A 483 -3.74 -20.93 6.45
CA TYR A 483 -4.59 -21.41 7.55
C TYR A 483 -5.02 -20.28 8.50
N HIS A 484 -5.36 -19.12 7.99
CA HIS A 484 -5.72 -17.94 8.80
C HIS A 484 -6.81 -18.19 9.84
N GLU A 485 -7.85 -18.95 9.51
CA GLU A 485 -8.95 -19.23 10.44
C GLU A 485 -8.52 -20.03 11.69
N LYS A 486 -7.51 -20.89 11.56
CA LYS A 486 -6.97 -21.70 12.65
C LYS A 486 -5.79 -21.05 13.38
N GLU A 487 -5.36 -19.87 12.91
CA GLU A 487 -4.20 -19.19 13.46
C GLU A 487 -4.32 -18.92 14.95
N ALA A 488 -5.44 -18.36 15.39
CA ALA A 488 -5.69 -18.03 16.79
C ALA A 488 -5.70 -19.29 17.68
N GLU A 489 -6.24 -20.40 17.18
CA GLU A 489 -6.29 -21.68 17.91
C GLU A 489 -4.90 -22.30 18.04
N ILE A 490 -4.10 -22.28 16.97
CA ILE A 490 -2.72 -22.81 16.99
C ILE A 490 -1.86 -22.00 17.94
N ILE A 491 -1.95 -20.67 17.90
CA ILE A 491 -1.18 -19.79 18.79
C ILE A 491 -1.60 -19.96 20.24
N ALA A 492 -2.87 -20.15 20.50
CA ALA A 492 -3.38 -20.40 21.85
C ALA A 492 -2.64 -21.56 22.55
N GLN A 493 -2.24 -22.58 21.80
CA GLN A 493 -1.56 -23.76 22.32
C GLN A 493 -0.03 -23.74 22.13
N ALA A 494 0.53 -22.75 21.43
CA ALA A 494 1.97 -22.68 21.15
C ALA A 494 2.84 -22.54 22.41
N GLY A 495 2.26 -22.09 23.54
CA GLY A 495 2.93 -22.00 24.85
C GLY A 495 2.79 -23.22 25.73
N ALA A 496 2.12 -24.29 25.28
CA ALA A 496 1.93 -25.52 26.07
C ALA A 496 3.27 -26.27 26.27
N PRO A 497 3.45 -27.02 27.39
CA PRO A 497 4.69 -27.75 27.65
C PRO A 497 5.07 -28.69 26.50
N GLY A 498 6.30 -28.58 25.99
CA GLY A 498 6.85 -29.41 24.90
C GLY A 498 6.21 -29.23 23.53
N SER A 499 5.34 -28.22 23.34
CA SER A 499 4.75 -27.92 22.03
C SER A 499 5.80 -27.42 21.05
N VAL A 500 5.68 -27.83 19.79
CA VAL A 500 6.50 -27.35 18.68
C VAL A 500 5.59 -26.67 17.66
N THR A 501 5.85 -25.38 17.39
CA THR A 501 5.07 -24.60 16.42
C THR A 501 6.02 -23.99 15.39
N ILE A 502 5.75 -24.22 14.12
CA ILE A 502 6.45 -23.56 13.01
C ILE A 502 5.59 -22.37 12.59
N ALA A 503 6.17 -21.20 12.50
CA ALA A 503 5.46 -19.99 12.08
C ALA A 503 6.26 -19.24 11.01
N THR A 504 5.58 -18.82 9.94
CA THR A 504 6.15 -17.84 9.04
C THR A 504 6.17 -16.47 9.71
N ASN A 505 6.99 -15.59 9.19
CA ASN A 505 7.30 -14.26 9.72
C ASN A 505 6.07 -13.44 10.13
N MET A 506 5.03 -13.42 9.29
CA MET A 506 3.80 -12.63 9.51
C MET A 506 2.76 -13.36 10.37
N ALA A 507 2.81 -14.68 10.43
CA ALA A 507 1.81 -15.48 11.12
C ALA A 507 1.84 -15.25 12.64
N GLY A 508 0.68 -15.08 13.24
CA GLY A 508 0.54 -14.85 14.69
C GLY A 508 0.91 -13.44 15.16
N ARG A 509 1.07 -12.47 14.25
CA ARG A 509 1.33 -11.08 14.63
C ARG A 509 0.13 -10.50 15.39
N GLY A 510 0.38 -9.69 16.42
CA GLY A 510 -0.67 -9.11 17.26
C GLY A 510 -1.33 -10.07 18.24
N THR A 511 -0.91 -11.35 18.28
CA THR A 511 -1.41 -12.33 19.25
C THR A 511 -0.32 -12.73 20.23
N ASP A 512 -0.71 -12.94 21.49
CA ASP A 512 0.20 -13.35 22.57
C ASP A 512 0.28 -14.86 22.69
N ILE A 513 1.50 -15.39 22.92
CA ILE A 513 1.75 -16.78 23.30
C ILE A 513 1.78 -16.84 24.83
N LEU A 514 0.74 -17.41 25.42
CA LEU A 514 0.64 -17.60 26.87
C LEU A 514 1.40 -18.87 27.28
N LEU A 515 2.36 -18.74 28.19
CA LEU A 515 3.10 -19.89 28.73
C LEU A 515 2.15 -20.80 29.48
N GLY A 516 2.19 -22.11 29.18
CA GLY A 516 1.28 -23.10 29.71
C GLY A 516 0.01 -23.34 28.86
N GLY A 517 -0.14 -22.63 27.72
CA GLY A 517 -1.32 -22.63 26.86
C GLY A 517 -2.35 -21.56 27.26
N ASN A 518 -3.36 -21.34 26.43
CA ASN A 518 -4.39 -20.32 26.66
C ASN A 518 -5.63 -20.97 27.34
N TRP A 519 -5.75 -20.77 28.64
CA TRP A 519 -6.87 -21.26 29.44
C TRP A 519 -8.21 -20.59 29.10
N GLU A 520 -8.20 -19.36 28.60
CA GLU A 520 -9.42 -18.65 28.15
C GLU A 520 -10.00 -19.30 26.88
N ALA A 521 -9.13 -19.68 25.94
CA ALA A 521 -9.54 -20.42 24.75
C ALA A 521 -10.07 -21.83 25.11
N GLU A 522 -9.48 -22.50 26.12
CA GLU A 522 -9.99 -23.77 26.63
C GLU A 522 -11.40 -23.62 27.24
N ILE A 523 -11.67 -22.54 27.98
CA ILE A 523 -13.00 -22.27 28.53
C ILE A 523 -14.00 -21.90 27.38
N ALA A 524 -13.59 -21.10 26.42
CA ALA A 524 -14.43 -20.70 25.31
C ALA A 524 -14.86 -21.87 24.40
N SER A 525 -14.10 -22.96 24.39
CA SER A 525 -14.45 -24.18 23.65
C SER A 525 -15.53 -25.04 24.33
N LEU A 526 -15.90 -24.73 25.58
CA LEU A 526 -16.92 -25.45 26.34
C LEU A 526 -18.28 -24.75 26.22
N GLU A 527 -19.33 -25.53 26.00
CA GLU A 527 -20.70 -25.05 26.04
C GLU A 527 -21.16 -24.87 27.51
N ASN A 528 -21.29 -23.63 27.97
CA ASN A 528 -21.73 -23.25 29.32
C ASN A 528 -20.93 -23.88 30.47
N PRO A 529 -19.63 -23.56 30.61
CA PRO A 529 -18.80 -24.15 31.69
C PRO A 529 -19.27 -23.68 33.06
N SER A 530 -19.28 -24.64 34.03
CA SER A 530 -19.56 -24.30 35.41
C SER A 530 -18.37 -23.59 36.09
N ASP A 531 -18.64 -22.84 37.16
CA ASP A 531 -17.58 -22.17 37.93
C ASP A 531 -16.51 -23.15 38.45
N GLU A 532 -16.91 -24.39 38.78
CA GLU A 532 -15.99 -25.43 39.18
C GLU A 532 -15.07 -25.89 38.04
N GLN A 533 -15.60 -26.04 36.83
CA GLN A 533 -14.81 -26.38 35.64
C GLN A 533 -13.83 -25.26 35.29
N ILE A 534 -14.27 -23.99 35.36
CA ILE A 534 -13.41 -22.82 35.17
C ILE A 534 -12.27 -22.80 36.18
N ALA A 535 -12.55 -23.04 37.45
CA ALA A 535 -11.55 -23.08 38.50
C ALA A 535 -10.55 -24.25 38.32
N GLN A 536 -11.02 -25.40 37.83
CA GLN A 536 -10.18 -26.56 37.54
C GLN A 536 -9.23 -26.25 36.37
N ILE A 537 -9.74 -25.73 35.27
CA ILE A 537 -8.92 -25.35 34.09
C ILE A 537 -7.84 -24.35 34.49
N LYS A 538 -8.19 -23.34 35.29
CA LYS A 538 -7.22 -22.34 35.77
C LYS A 538 -6.13 -22.98 36.65
N ALA A 539 -6.50 -23.91 37.53
CA ALA A 539 -5.55 -24.60 38.38
C ALA A 539 -4.61 -25.52 37.59
N GLU A 540 -5.12 -26.22 36.59
CA GLU A 540 -4.31 -27.04 35.69
C GLU A 540 -3.38 -26.18 34.82
N TRP A 541 -3.88 -25.06 34.32
CA TRP A 541 -3.06 -24.10 33.61
C TRP A 541 -1.92 -23.53 34.48
N GLN A 542 -2.19 -23.17 35.73
CA GLN A 542 -1.14 -22.72 36.65
C GLN A 542 -0.02 -23.73 36.82
N LYS A 543 -0.33 -25.02 36.89
CA LYS A 543 0.68 -26.09 36.94
C LYS A 543 1.51 -26.14 35.65
N ARG A 544 0.85 -26.12 34.48
CA ARG A 544 1.53 -26.11 33.18
C ARG A 544 2.39 -24.87 33.02
N HIS A 545 1.89 -23.70 33.41
CA HIS A 545 2.61 -22.42 33.36
C HIS A 545 3.89 -22.48 34.22
N GLN A 546 3.78 -22.95 35.45
CA GLN A 546 4.94 -23.08 36.34
C GLN A 546 5.97 -24.09 35.79
N GLN A 547 5.54 -25.19 35.25
CA GLN A 547 6.40 -26.20 34.61
C GLN A 547 7.19 -25.56 33.44
N VAL A 548 6.55 -24.78 32.60
CA VAL A 548 7.20 -24.09 31.44
C VAL A 548 8.19 -23.03 31.93
N ILE A 549 7.85 -22.28 32.97
CA ILE A 549 8.79 -21.29 33.57
C ILE A 549 10.05 -21.98 34.11
N GLU A 550 9.89 -23.08 34.85
CA GLU A 550 11.00 -23.86 35.40
C GLU A 550 11.87 -24.48 34.29
N ALA A 551 11.25 -24.91 33.19
CA ALA A 551 11.96 -25.38 31.98
C ALA A 551 12.75 -24.29 31.26
N GLY A 552 12.56 -23.01 31.59
CA GLY A 552 13.25 -21.86 30.97
C GLY A 552 12.43 -21.07 29.95
N GLY A 553 11.10 -21.25 29.92
CA GLY A 553 10.17 -20.50 29.08
C GLY A 553 10.23 -20.86 27.58
N LEU A 554 9.60 -20.04 26.76
CA LEU A 554 9.54 -20.26 25.30
C LEU A 554 10.93 -20.14 24.67
N HIS A 555 11.30 -21.14 23.86
CA HIS A 555 12.50 -21.10 23.03
C HIS A 555 12.16 -20.75 21.58
N VAL A 556 12.76 -19.68 21.07
CA VAL A 556 12.58 -19.23 19.69
C VAL A 556 13.78 -19.65 18.86
N ILE A 557 13.53 -20.45 17.83
CA ILE A 557 14.51 -20.85 16.82
C ILE A 557 14.18 -20.13 15.53
N ALA A 558 15.14 -19.41 14.96
CA ALA A 558 14.98 -18.81 13.62
C ALA A 558 15.84 -19.60 12.62
N SER A 559 15.23 -20.02 11.51
CA SER A 559 15.89 -20.81 10.47
C SER A 559 16.81 -19.98 9.58
N GLU A 560 16.69 -18.66 9.61
CA GLU A 560 17.46 -17.71 8.81
C GLU A 560 17.32 -16.28 9.36
N ARG A 561 18.13 -15.36 8.84
CA ARG A 561 17.97 -13.92 9.07
C ARG A 561 17.06 -13.31 8.01
N HIS A 562 16.17 -12.45 8.45
CA HIS A 562 15.30 -11.70 7.55
C HIS A 562 16.04 -10.51 6.91
N GLU A 563 15.45 -9.93 5.89
CA GLU A 563 15.99 -8.73 5.23
C GLU A 563 16.14 -7.53 6.17
N SER A 564 15.26 -7.43 7.17
CA SER A 564 15.27 -6.36 8.17
C SER A 564 15.53 -6.90 9.56
N ARG A 565 16.44 -6.23 10.30
CA ARG A 565 16.73 -6.50 11.72
C ARG A 565 15.48 -6.36 12.60
N ARG A 566 14.55 -5.53 12.19
CA ARG A 566 13.28 -5.30 12.85
C ARG A 566 12.47 -6.59 12.96
N ILE A 567 12.36 -7.33 11.85
CA ILE A 567 11.65 -8.61 11.79
C ILE A 567 12.31 -9.66 12.70
N ASP A 568 13.65 -9.72 12.71
CA ASP A 568 14.40 -10.58 13.64
C ASP A 568 14.08 -10.25 15.10
N ASN A 569 13.98 -8.95 15.44
CA ASN A 569 13.63 -8.49 16.78
C ASN A 569 12.16 -8.80 17.14
N GLN A 570 11.24 -8.73 16.18
CA GLN A 570 9.86 -9.15 16.40
C GLN A 570 9.75 -10.64 16.71
N LEU A 571 10.50 -11.47 15.97
CA LEU A 571 10.54 -12.91 16.22
C LEU A 571 11.10 -13.20 17.60
N ARG A 572 12.24 -12.61 17.96
CA ARG A 572 12.79 -12.69 19.32
C ARG A 572 11.79 -12.24 20.39
N GLY A 573 11.02 -11.19 20.09
CA GLY A 573 10.01 -10.58 20.97
C GLY A 573 8.81 -11.50 21.28
N ARG A 574 8.69 -12.65 20.62
CA ARG A 574 7.69 -13.64 20.95
C ARG A 574 7.97 -14.32 22.30
N SER A 575 9.22 -14.32 22.74
CA SER A 575 9.69 -14.93 23.98
C SER A 575 10.14 -13.87 25.01
N GLY A 576 10.09 -14.21 26.29
CA GLY A 576 10.58 -13.37 27.39
C GLY A 576 9.72 -12.13 27.62
N ARG A 577 8.40 -12.28 27.62
CA ARG A 577 7.42 -11.20 27.83
C ARG A 577 7.19 -10.95 29.31
N GLN A 578 6.98 -9.69 29.70
CA GLN A 578 6.68 -9.28 31.10
C GLN A 578 7.62 -9.85 32.18
N GLY A 579 8.88 -10.06 31.82
CA GLY A 579 9.87 -10.61 32.75
C GLY A 579 9.93 -12.13 32.83
N ASP A 580 9.16 -12.84 32.00
CA ASP A 580 9.23 -14.29 31.91
C ASP A 580 10.59 -14.75 31.37
N PRO A 581 11.08 -15.95 31.77
CA PRO A 581 12.24 -16.53 31.14
C PRO A 581 11.96 -16.89 29.67
N GLY A 582 13.03 -17.02 28.91
CA GLY A 582 12.95 -17.41 27.51
C GLY A 582 14.29 -17.37 26.83
N SER A 583 14.36 -17.83 25.61
CA SER A 583 15.61 -17.75 24.83
C SER A 583 15.34 -17.67 23.34
N SER A 584 16.32 -17.15 22.62
CA SER A 584 16.28 -17.14 21.16
C SER A 584 17.64 -17.53 20.56
N ARG A 585 17.62 -18.22 19.41
CA ARG A 585 18.82 -18.57 18.64
C ARG A 585 18.51 -18.58 17.14
N PHE A 586 19.43 -18.04 16.35
CA PHE A 586 19.38 -18.05 14.89
C PHE A 586 20.33 -19.11 14.36
N TYR A 587 19.83 -19.93 13.43
CA TYR A 587 20.56 -20.94 12.68
C TYR A 587 20.67 -20.48 11.23
N LEU A 588 21.89 -20.31 10.75
CA LEU A 588 22.18 -19.71 9.46
C LEU A 588 23.02 -20.65 8.62
N SER A 589 22.91 -20.57 7.29
CA SER A 589 23.75 -21.22 6.32
C SER A 589 24.37 -20.21 5.37
N LEU A 590 25.56 -20.49 4.86
CA LEU A 590 26.15 -19.70 3.77
C LEU A 590 25.36 -19.79 2.45
N GLU A 591 24.39 -20.71 2.38
CA GLU A 591 23.49 -20.91 1.24
C GLU A 591 22.17 -20.14 1.39
N ASP A 592 21.89 -19.55 2.57
CA ASP A 592 20.70 -18.72 2.77
C ASP A 592 20.71 -17.48 1.87
N ASN A 593 19.54 -17.01 1.44
CA ASN A 593 19.41 -15.94 0.47
C ASN A 593 20.17 -14.67 0.85
N LEU A 594 20.02 -14.21 2.09
CA LEU A 594 20.74 -13.03 2.57
C LEU A 594 22.25 -13.25 2.53
N MET A 595 22.71 -14.45 2.88
CA MET A 595 24.15 -14.80 2.87
C MET A 595 24.68 -14.91 1.45
N ARG A 596 23.91 -15.43 0.49
CA ARG A 596 24.29 -15.48 -0.93
C ARG A 596 24.51 -14.11 -1.55
N ILE A 597 23.70 -13.11 -1.16
CA ILE A 597 23.83 -11.73 -1.65
C ILE A 597 25.14 -11.09 -1.17
N PHE A 598 25.59 -11.41 0.05
CA PHE A 598 26.71 -10.74 0.70
C PHE A 598 27.97 -11.59 0.90
N ALA A 599 27.82 -12.93 0.92
CA ALA A 599 28.96 -13.85 1.01
C ALA A 599 29.45 -14.20 -0.40
N SER A 600 30.43 -13.46 -0.90
CA SER A 600 31.13 -13.84 -2.13
C SER A 600 31.75 -15.24 -1.98
N ASP A 601 31.98 -15.94 -3.12
CA ASP A 601 32.69 -17.22 -3.12
C ASP A 601 34.04 -17.17 -2.41
N ARG A 602 34.63 -15.98 -2.28
CA ARG A 602 35.82 -15.73 -1.46
C ARG A 602 35.58 -15.99 0.03
N VAL A 603 34.40 -15.65 0.57
CA VAL A 603 34.06 -15.92 1.99
C VAL A 603 33.87 -17.41 2.20
N LYS A 604 33.17 -18.10 1.31
CA LYS A 604 33.05 -19.59 1.34
C LYS A 604 34.39 -20.28 1.31
N ASN A 605 35.25 -19.85 0.41
CA ASN A 605 36.59 -20.44 0.25
C ASN A 605 37.50 -20.09 1.44
N PHE A 606 37.39 -18.90 2.00
CA PHE A 606 38.11 -18.48 3.21
C PHE A 606 37.68 -19.31 4.42
N MET A 607 36.38 -19.54 4.59
CA MET A 607 35.84 -20.36 5.67
C MET A 607 36.28 -21.85 5.58
N LYS A 608 36.27 -22.40 4.36
CA LYS A 608 36.84 -23.76 4.09
C LYS A 608 38.33 -23.79 4.37
N ALA A 609 39.08 -22.73 4.04
CA ALA A 609 40.52 -22.62 4.30
C ALA A 609 40.85 -22.49 5.80
N LEU A 610 39.93 -22.03 6.61
CA LEU A 610 40.04 -22.00 8.10
C LEU A 610 39.88 -23.39 8.74
N GLY A 611 39.67 -24.46 7.93
CA GLY A 611 39.62 -25.82 8.42
C GLY A 611 38.30 -26.25 9.08
N MET A 612 37.20 -25.60 8.74
CA MET A 612 35.87 -26.05 9.20
C MET A 612 35.59 -27.45 8.71
N GLN A 613 35.22 -28.32 9.65
CA GLN A 613 34.75 -29.66 9.32
C GLN A 613 33.23 -29.64 9.07
N PRO A 614 32.68 -30.51 8.21
CA PRO A 614 31.25 -30.66 8.06
C PRO A 614 30.57 -30.93 9.42
N GLY A 615 29.46 -30.16 9.68
CA GLY A 615 28.74 -30.24 10.93
C GLY A 615 29.21 -29.30 12.04
N GLU A 616 30.29 -28.57 11.87
CA GLU A 616 30.75 -27.55 12.82
C GLU A 616 30.12 -26.19 12.51
N ALA A 617 29.57 -25.55 13.55
CA ALA A 617 29.02 -24.21 13.47
C ALA A 617 30.07 -23.15 13.84
N ILE A 618 30.06 -22.03 13.14
CA ILE A 618 30.77 -20.84 13.58
C ILE A 618 29.88 -20.05 14.53
N GLU A 619 30.32 -19.93 15.75
CA GLU A 619 29.73 -19.03 16.74
C GLU A 619 30.72 -17.90 17.06
N HIS A 620 30.65 -16.78 16.30
CA HIS A 620 31.56 -15.68 16.53
C HIS A 620 30.88 -14.33 16.29
N ARG A 621 31.04 -13.41 17.24
CA ARG A 621 30.45 -12.07 17.22
C ARG A 621 30.80 -11.26 15.95
N MET A 622 31.98 -11.49 15.35
CA MET A 622 32.36 -10.80 14.10
C MET A 622 31.47 -11.22 12.92
N VAL A 623 31.01 -12.47 12.87
CA VAL A 623 30.13 -12.97 11.82
C VAL A 623 28.73 -12.37 11.99
N SER A 624 28.18 -12.38 13.20
CA SER A 624 26.89 -11.69 13.49
C SER A 624 26.95 -10.18 13.15
N ASN A 625 28.05 -9.52 13.43
CA ASN A 625 28.22 -8.10 13.06
C ASN A 625 28.32 -7.90 11.53
N ALA A 626 28.89 -8.84 10.79
CA ALA A 626 28.94 -8.77 9.32
C ALA A 626 27.55 -8.95 8.71
N ILE A 627 26.77 -9.87 9.24
CA ILE A 627 25.37 -10.11 8.84
C ILE A 627 24.53 -8.87 9.12
N GLU A 628 24.67 -8.27 10.32
CA GLU A 628 23.95 -7.03 10.65
C GLU A 628 24.29 -5.88 9.70
N LYS A 629 25.56 -5.75 9.28
CA LYS A 629 25.95 -4.75 8.27
C LYS A 629 25.33 -5.04 6.90
N ALA A 630 25.17 -6.31 6.56
CA ALA A 630 24.50 -6.73 5.33
C ALA A 630 23.01 -6.35 5.38
N GLN A 631 22.32 -6.67 6.47
CA GLN A 631 20.93 -6.28 6.68
C GLN A 631 20.74 -4.75 6.58
N ARG A 632 21.62 -3.97 7.20
CA ARG A 632 21.57 -2.48 7.09
C ARG A 632 21.69 -1.99 5.65
N LYS A 633 22.42 -2.67 4.78
CA LYS A 633 22.51 -2.31 3.36
C LYS A 633 21.19 -2.62 2.62
N VAL A 634 20.56 -3.77 2.93
CA VAL A 634 19.24 -4.11 2.36
C VAL A 634 18.18 -3.14 2.86
N GLU A 635 18.14 -2.86 4.17
CA GLU A 635 17.27 -1.85 4.77
C GLU A 635 17.43 -0.48 4.07
N GLY A 636 18.68 -0.04 3.86
CA GLY A 636 18.96 1.20 3.14
C GLY A 636 18.46 1.20 1.70
N ARG A 637 18.65 0.10 0.96
CA ARG A 637 18.12 -0.04 -0.41
C ARG A 637 16.59 0.01 -0.44
N ASN A 638 15.94 -0.71 0.48
CA ASN A 638 14.49 -0.71 0.58
C ASN A 638 13.95 0.69 0.94
N PHE A 639 14.64 1.41 1.83
CA PHE A 639 14.34 2.81 2.13
C PHE A 639 14.46 3.70 0.89
N ASP A 640 15.53 3.57 0.11
CA ASP A 640 15.71 4.36 -1.12
C ASP A 640 14.60 4.09 -2.13
N ILE A 641 14.14 2.84 -2.27
CA ILE A 641 13.01 2.48 -3.14
C ILE A 641 11.71 3.17 -2.65
N ARG A 642 11.38 3.07 -1.35
CA ARG A 642 10.20 3.73 -0.79
C ARG A 642 10.26 5.24 -0.92
N LYS A 643 11.44 5.83 -0.70
CA LYS A 643 11.68 7.26 -0.87
C LYS A 643 11.50 7.69 -2.32
N GLN A 644 12.01 6.93 -3.27
CA GLN A 644 11.86 7.22 -4.69
C GLN A 644 10.38 7.16 -5.12
N LEU A 645 9.66 6.12 -4.68
CA LEU A 645 8.21 6.01 -4.92
C LEU A 645 7.47 7.25 -4.37
N LEU A 646 7.79 7.65 -3.16
CA LEU A 646 7.17 8.82 -2.53
C LEU A 646 7.50 10.13 -3.28
N GLU A 647 8.73 10.31 -3.73
CA GLU A 647 9.14 11.53 -4.46
C GLU A 647 8.37 11.71 -5.77
N PHE A 648 7.98 10.62 -6.43
CA PHE A 648 7.09 10.67 -7.59
C PHE A 648 5.63 10.90 -7.19
N ASP A 649 5.15 10.18 -6.17
CA ASP A 649 3.76 10.34 -5.71
C ASP A 649 3.50 11.69 -5.03
N ASP A 650 4.49 12.33 -4.43
CA ASP A 650 4.35 13.68 -3.84
C ASP A 650 3.89 14.71 -4.90
N VAL A 651 4.37 14.59 -6.15
CA VAL A 651 3.92 15.46 -7.25
C VAL A 651 2.46 15.19 -7.58
N ALA A 652 2.08 13.93 -7.76
CA ALA A 652 0.70 13.54 -7.99
C ALA A 652 -0.21 13.90 -6.80
N ASN A 653 0.33 13.84 -5.58
CA ASN A 653 -0.42 14.18 -4.38
C ASN A 653 -0.76 15.66 -4.26
N GLU A 654 0.15 16.56 -4.65
CA GLU A 654 -0.16 17.99 -4.70
C GLU A 654 -1.27 18.29 -5.72
N GLN A 655 -1.24 17.66 -6.88
CA GLN A 655 -2.30 17.75 -7.88
C GLN A 655 -3.63 17.17 -7.35
N ARG A 656 -3.57 15.99 -6.71
CA ARG A 656 -4.72 15.33 -6.07
C ARG A 656 -5.40 16.23 -5.04
N LYS A 657 -4.63 16.91 -4.20
CA LYS A 657 -5.18 17.86 -3.21
C LYS A 657 -5.97 18.97 -3.88
N VAL A 658 -5.47 19.53 -4.96
CA VAL A 658 -6.18 20.60 -5.71
C VAL A 658 -7.49 20.07 -6.28
N ILE A 659 -7.45 18.94 -6.98
CA ILE A 659 -8.64 18.33 -7.61
C ILE A 659 -9.67 17.90 -6.55
N TYR A 660 -9.24 17.24 -5.50
CA TYR A 660 -10.15 16.81 -4.43
C TYR A 660 -10.74 17.99 -3.65
N HIS A 661 -9.95 19.06 -3.45
CA HIS A 661 -10.49 20.30 -2.86
C HIS A 661 -11.54 20.95 -3.77
N MET A 662 -11.24 21.10 -5.07
CA MET A 662 -12.19 21.60 -6.07
C MET A 662 -13.47 20.76 -6.07
N ARG A 663 -13.34 19.43 -6.13
CA ARG A 663 -14.46 18.49 -6.11
C ARG A 663 -15.32 18.62 -4.85
N ASN A 664 -14.69 18.69 -3.69
CA ASN A 664 -15.39 18.85 -2.40
C ASN A 664 -16.11 20.22 -2.30
N SER A 665 -15.48 21.28 -2.81
CA SER A 665 -16.10 22.61 -2.88
C SER A 665 -17.32 22.60 -3.80
N LEU A 666 -17.25 21.93 -4.94
CA LEU A 666 -18.40 21.74 -5.84
C LEU A 666 -19.52 20.94 -5.17
N LEU A 667 -19.21 19.86 -4.47
CA LEU A 667 -20.21 19.08 -3.74
C LEU A 667 -20.91 19.88 -2.64
N ALA A 668 -20.17 20.78 -1.97
CA ALA A 668 -20.70 21.62 -0.89
C ALA A 668 -21.47 22.86 -1.39
N ALA A 669 -21.20 23.31 -2.62
CA ALA A 669 -21.85 24.49 -3.18
C ALA A 669 -23.31 24.22 -3.49
N GLU A 670 -24.20 25.12 -3.06
CA GLU A 670 -25.61 25.11 -3.45
C GLU A 670 -25.78 25.59 -4.89
N ASN A 671 -24.95 26.54 -5.33
CA ASN A 671 -25.00 27.15 -6.64
C ASN A 671 -23.57 27.40 -7.16
N ILE A 672 -23.32 27.07 -8.43
CA ILE A 672 -22.04 27.28 -9.11
C ILE A 672 -22.15 28.20 -10.34
N GLY A 673 -23.26 28.91 -10.52
CA GLY A 673 -23.51 29.79 -11.68
C GLY A 673 -22.40 30.81 -11.89
N ASP A 674 -21.89 31.43 -10.82
CA ASP A 674 -20.81 32.41 -10.88
C ASP A 674 -19.51 31.74 -11.39
N THR A 675 -19.19 30.54 -10.92
CA THR A 675 -18.03 29.76 -11.39
C THR A 675 -18.15 29.42 -12.87
N ILE A 676 -19.35 29.04 -13.34
CA ILE A 676 -19.57 28.78 -14.77
C ILE A 676 -19.44 30.06 -15.62
N ALA A 677 -19.88 31.21 -15.09
CA ALA A 677 -19.72 32.50 -15.75
C ALA A 677 -18.22 32.87 -15.87
N GLU A 678 -17.45 32.72 -14.80
CA GLU A 678 -15.99 32.92 -14.81
C GLU A 678 -15.30 31.98 -15.81
N PHE A 679 -15.66 30.70 -15.84
CA PHE A 679 -15.10 29.73 -16.80
C PHE A 679 -15.42 30.12 -18.23
N ARG A 680 -16.64 30.58 -18.51
CA ARG A 680 -17.05 31.03 -19.84
C ARG A 680 -16.21 32.19 -20.31
N GLU A 681 -16.02 33.20 -19.47
CA GLU A 681 -15.21 34.37 -19.76
C GLU A 681 -13.75 34.02 -20.02
N GLU A 682 -13.17 33.14 -19.16
CA GLU A 682 -11.77 32.72 -19.27
C GLU A 682 -11.54 31.88 -20.54
N VAL A 683 -12.42 30.93 -20.83
CA VAL A 683 -12.33 30.09 -22.05
C VAL A 683 -12.48 30.97 -23.29
N LEU A 684 -13.43 31.91 -23.29
CA LEU A 684 -13.61 32.87 -24.39
C LEU A 684 -12.35 33.69 -24.60
N ASN A 685 -11.81 34.30 -23.56
CA ASN A 685 -10.61 35.12 -23.64
C ASN A 685 -9.41 34.35 -24.17
N ASN A 686 -9.26 33.08 -23.77
CA ASN A 686 -8.20 32.20 -24.29
C ASN A 686 -8.42 31.86 -25.75
N THR A 687 -9.66 31.52 -26.16
CA THR A 687 -10.01 31.23 -27.58
C THR A 687 -9.75 32.46 -28.46
N ILE A 688 -10.19 33.66 -28.04
CA ILE A 688 -9.95 34.86 -28.79
C ILE A 688 -8.45 35.17 -28.91
N SER A 689 -7.69 35.03 -27.80
CA SER A 689 -6.26 35.33 -27.78
C SER A 689 -5.41 34.41 -28.68
N GLN A 690 -5.89 33.22 -28.99
CA GLN A 690 -5.23 32.29 -29.93
C GLN A 690 -5.35 32.77 -31.38
N HIS A 691 -6.44 33.44 -31.74
CA HIS A 691 -6.73 33.93 -33.11
C HIS A 691 -6.49 35.42 -33.24
N ILE A 692 -6.66 36.17 -32.18
CA ILE A 692 -6.41 37.61 -32.08
C ILE A 692 -5.40 37.84 -30.94
N PRO A 693 -4.10 37.83 -31.22
CA PRO A 693 -3.08 38.08 -30.18
C PRO A 693 -3.28 39.48 -29.56
N PRO A 694 -3.17 39.60 -28.22
CA PRO A 694 -3.32 40.88 -27.53
C PRO A 694 -2.40 41.97 -28.15
N GLN A 695 -2.94 43.17 -28.37
CA GLN A 695 -2.24 44.32 -28.96
C GLN A 695 -1.75 44.12 -30.41
N SER A 696 -2.31 43.13 -31.13
CA SER A 696 -2.01 42.90 -32.54
C SER A 696 -2.80 43.85 -33.44
N LEU A 697 -2.29 44.08 -34.67
CA LEU A 697 -2.99 44.88 -35.68
C LEU A 697 -4.09 44.05 -36.35
N PRO A 698 -5.20 44.64 -36.81
CA PRO A 698 -6.32 43.93 -37.44
C PRO A 698 -5.90 43.04 -38.62
N GLU A 699 -4.83 43.38 -39.32
CA GLU A 699 -4.29 42.58 -40.43
C GLU A 699 -3.68 41.24 -40.00
N GLN A 700 -3.43 41.07 -38.70
CA GLN A 700 -2.87 39.85 -38.12
C GLN A 700 -3.97 38.94 -37.51
N TRP A 701 -5.22 39.35 -37.56
CA TRP A 701 -6.32 38.64 -36.95
C TRP A 701 -6.82 37.51 -37.86
N ASP A 702 -6.89 36.30 -37.30
CA ASP A 702 -7.49 35.14 -37.94
C ASP A 702 -8.98 35.05 -37.60
N ILE A 703 -9.79 35.85 -38.26
CA ILE A 703 -11.23 35.91 -37.99
C ILE A 703 -11.96 34.64 -38.39
N ALA A 704 -11.59 34.03 -39.52
CA ALA A 704 -12.20 32.78 -39.96
C ALA A 704 -11.91 31.63 -38.98
N GLY A 705 -10.67 31.57 -38.46
CA GLY A 705 -10.31 30.63 -37.40
C GLY A 705 -11.06 30.90 -36.10
N LEU A 706 -11.24 32.18 -35.73
CA LEU A 706 -12.02 32.56 -34.54
C LEU A 706 -13.49 32.14 -34.67
N GLU A 707 -14.16 32.40 -35.80
CA GLU A 707 -15.55 32.00 -36.01
C GLU A 707 -15.73 30.48 -35.93
N ALA A 708 -14.77 29.72 -36.48
CA ALA A 708 -14.77 28.27 -36.40
C ALA A 708 -14.56 27.79 -34.96
N ALA A 709 -13.64 28.42 -34.21
CA ALA A 709 -13.37 28.08 -32.81
C ALA A 709 -14.55 28.43 -31.89
N LEU A 710 -15.21 29.58 -32.08
CA LEU A 710 -16.42 29.98 -31.36
C LEU A 710 -17.56 28.97 -31.60
N TYR A 711 -17.71 28.47 -32.79
CA TYR A 711 -18.68 27.41 -33.08
C TYR A 711 -18.30 26.09 -32.41
N SER A 712 -17.03 25.71 -32.47
CA SER A 712 -16.53 24.47 -31.86
C SER A 712 -16.64 24.45 -30.34
N ASP A 713 -16.38 25.56 -29.67
CA ASP A 713 -16.33 25.62 -28.21
C ASP A 713 -17.67 26.05 -27.58
N PHE A 714 -18.43 26.90 -28.26
CA PHE A 714 -19.67 27.49 -27.73
C PHE A 714 -20.94 27.17 -28.52
N GLY A 715 -20.83 26.48 -29.64
CA GLY A 715 -21.96 26.11 -30.48
C GLY A 715 -22.66 27.30 -31.21
N LEU A 716 -22.08 28.48 -31.13
CA LEU A 716 -22.67 29.68 -31.72
C LEU A 716 -21.96 30.11 -33.01
N LYS A 717 -22.74 30.33 -34.06
CA LYS A 717 -22.26 30.92 -35.32
C LYS A 717 -22.41 32.43 -35.25
N LEU A 718 -21.34 33.10 -34.87
CA LEU A 718 -21.30 34.55 -34.80
C LEU A 718 -20.64 35.11 -36.06
N PRO A 719 -21.27 36.11 -36.77
CA PRO A 719 -20.70 36.71 -37.98
C PRO A 719 -19.69 37.80 -37.59
N VAL A 720 -18.54 37.41 -37.04
CA VAL A 720 -17.53 38.33 -36.50
C VAL A 720 -16.95 39.20 -37.59
N GLN A 721 -16.68 38.63 -38.80
CA GLN A 721 -16.18 39.37 -39.93
C GLN A 721 -17.17 40.47 -40.37
N GLN A 722 -18.46 40.13 -40.40
CA GLN A 722 -19.48 41.12 -40.76
C GLN A 722 -19.57 42.25 -39.72
N TRP A 723 -19.42 41.96 -38.43
CA TRP A 723 -19.41 42.99 -37.40
C TRP A 723 -18.23 43.98 -37.55
N LEU A 724 -17.07 43.49 -37.97
CA LEU A 724 -15.89 44.31 -38.21
C LEU A 724 -16.04 45.14 -39.46
N ASP A 725 -16.74 44.60 -40.48
CA ASP A 725 -17.04 45.36 -41.73
C ASP A 725 -18.09 46.47 -41.51
N ASP A 726 -19.04 46.24 -40.56
CA ASP A 726 -20.13 47.18 -40.26
C ASP A 726 -19.73 48.30 -39.28
N ASP A 727 -18.70 48.07 -38.42
CA ASP A 727 -18.25 49.04 -37.43
C ASP A 727 -16.71 49.12 -37.35
N GLU A 728 -16.16 50.15 -38.01
CA GLU A 728 -14.70 50.44 -38.04
C GLU A 728 -14.14 50.81 -36.64
N LYS A 729 -14.99 51.03 -35.63
CA LYS A 729 -14.56 51.33 -34.25
C LYS A 729 -14.53 50.12 -33.35
N LEU A 730 -14.75 48.92 -33.85
CA LEU A 730 -14.72 47.70 -33.12
C LEU A 730 -13.24 47.26 -32.92
N TYR A 731 -12.70 47.62 -31.75
CA TYR A 731 -11.35 47.22 -31.35
C TYR A 731 -11.40 45.89 -30.62
N GLU A 732 -10.25 45.27 -30.36
CA GLU A 732 -10.10 44.00 -29.72
C GLU A 732 -10.93 43.91 -28.43
N GLU A 733 -10.83 44.85 -27.50
CA GLU A 733 -11.55 44.86 -26.22
C GLU A 733 -13.06 44.90 -26.41
N THR A 734 -13.56 45.82 -27.28
CA THR A 734 -15.00 45.92 -27.55
C THR A 734 -15.56 44.73 -28.31
N LEU A 735 -14.74 44.09 -29.13
CA LEU A 735 -15.10 42.84 -29.80
C LEU A 735 -15.25 41.68 -28.78
N ARG A 736 -14.34 41.59 -27.82
CA ARG A 736 -14.44 40.61 -26.75
C ARG A 736 -15.72 40.77 -25.90
N GLU A 737 -16.00 42.01 -25.51
CA GLU A 737 -17.23 42.34 -24.77
C GLU A 737 -18.50 42.00 -25.58
N LYS A 738 -18.51 42.28 -26.89
CA LYS A 738 -19.63 41.97 -27.76
C LYS A 738 -19.85 40.47 -27.91
N ILE A 739 -18.79 39.70 -28.14
CA ILE A 739 -18.88 38.22 -28.21
C ILE A 739 -19.35 37.65 -26.90
N LEU A 740 -18.84 38.13 -25.74
CA LEU A 740 -19.26 37.68 -24.41
C LEU A 740 -20.76 37.97 -24.17
N ALA A 741 -21.25 39.15 -24.58
CA ALA A 741 -22.66 39.51 -24.44
C ALA A 741 -23.58 38.57 -25.24
N GLU A 742 -23.21 38.17 -26.44
CA GLU A 742 -23.97 37.22 -27.27
C GLU A 742 -23.96 35.80 -26.64
N LEU A 743 -22.80 35.36 -26.10
CA LEU A 743 -22.70 34.07 -25.42
C LEU A 743 -23.57 34.03 -24.16
N VAL A 744 -23.56 35.11 -23.36
CA VAL A 744 -24.38 35.22 -22.16
C VAL A 744 -25.86 35.27 -22.51
N ALA A 745 -26.25 36.01 -23.57
CA ALA A 745 -27.63 36.05 -24.02
C ALA A 745 -28.15 34.67 -24.44
N ALA A 746 -27.37 33.95 -25.26
CA ALA A 746 -27.73 32.57 -25.66
C ALA A 746 -27.83 31.59 -24.47
N TYR A 747 -27.02 31.79 -23.45
CA TYR A 747 -27.07 30.96 -22.26
C TYR A 747 -28.27 31.29 -21.37
N ASN A 748 -28.62 32.56 -21.24
CA ASN A 748 -29.81 33.00 -20.48
C ASN A 748 -31.11 32.50 -21.14
N GLU A 749 -31.17 32.41 -22.49
CA GLU A 749 -32.30 31.76 -23.17
C GLU A 749 -32.47 30.29 -22.73
N LYS A 750 -31.39 29.57 -22.52
CA LYS A 750 -31.43 28.18 -21.99
C LYS A 750 -31.93 28.15 -20.56
N GLU A 751 -31.51 29.12 -19.73
CA GLU A 751 -31.96 29.26 -18.37
C GLU A 751 -33.46 29.51 -18.26
N ASP A 752 -33.98 30.39 -19.12
CA ASP A 752 -35.43 30.70 -19.22
C ASP A 752 -36.24 29.45 -19.64
N LEU A 753 -35.66 28.61 -20.50
CA LEU A 753 -36.32 27.37 -20.96
C LEU A 753 -36.29 26.25 -19.93
N ALA A 754 -35.18 26.05 -19.27
CA ALA A 754 -34.96 24.96 -18.31
C ALA A 754 -35.46 25.27 -16.89
N GLY A 755 -35.45 26.54 -16.51
CA GLY A 755 -35.59 27.01 -15.15
C GLY A 755 -34.22 27.06 -14.44
N ALA A 756 -34.01 28.10 -13.65
CA ALA A 756 -32.71 28.38 -13.00
C ALA A 756 -32.24 27.22 -12.11
N GLU A 757 -33.13 26.62 -11.30
CA GLU A 757 -32.77 25.55 -10.38
C GLU A 757 -32.31 24.26 -11.09
N ALA A 758 -33.03 23.85 -12.13
CA ALA A 758 -32.67 22.68 -12.93
C ALA A 758 -31.35 22.90 -13.66
N LEU A 759 -31.13 24.11 -14.24
CA LEU A 759 -29.88 24.42 -14.89
C LEU A 759 -28.68 24.41 -13.93
N ARG A 760 -28.82 24.96 -12.72
CA ARG A 760 -27.74 24.95 -11.68
C ARG A 760 -27.39 23.54 -11.24
N THR A 761 -28.40 22.68 -11.07
CA THR A 761 -28.19 21.27 -10.75
C THR A 761 -27.43 20.55 -11.88
N PHE A 762 -27.83 20.78 -13.11
CA PHE A 762 -27.19 20.21 -14.28
C PHE A 762 -25.73 20.69 -14.46
N GLU A 763 -25.47 22.00 -14.31
CA GLU A 763 -24.11 22.55 -14.32
C GLU A 763 -23.18 21.85 -13.33
N LYS A 764 -23.66 21.66 -12.10
CA LYS A 764 -22.90 21.00 -11.05
C LYS A 764 -22.59 19.55 -11.40
N GLN A 765 -23.57 18.80 -11.89
CA GLN A 765 -23.39 17.39 -12.30
C GLN A 765 -22.42 17.28 -13.47
N MET A 766 -22.54 18.15 -14.49
CA MET A 766 -21.66 18.12 -15.66
C MET A 766 -20.22 18.50 -15.30
N LEU A 767 -20.03 19.52 -14.49
CA LEU A 767 -18.68 19.90 -14.05
C LEU A 767 -18.02 18.78 -13.22
N LEU A 768 -18.77 18.13 -12.33
CA LEU A 768 -18.24 16.98 -11.57
C LEU A 768 -17.87 15.82 -12.51
N ARG A 769 -18.72 15.51 -13.48
CA ARG A 769 -18.45 14.44 -14.44
C ARG A 769 -17.21 14.72 -15.29
N VAL A 770 -17.15 15.90 -15.89
CA VAL A 770 -15.98 16.32 -16.69
C VAL A 770 -14.70 16.29 -15.86
N LEU A 771 -14.76 16.78 -14.61
CA LEU A 771 -13.61 16.76 -13.70
C LEU A 771 -13.17 15.33 -13.41
N ASP A 772 -14.10 14.43 -13.09
CA ASP A 772 -13.79 13.04 -12.74
C ASP A 772 -13.22 12.27 -13.95
N ASP A 773 -13.79 12.45 -15.15
CA ASP A 773 -13.32 11.76 -16.35
C ASP A 773 -11.93 12.24 -16.77
N LEU A 774 -11.71 13.55 -16.84
CA LEU A 774 -10.40 14.10 -17.17
C LEU A 774 -9.33 13.81 -16.11
N TRP A 775 -9.73 13.74 -14.83
CA TRP A 775 -8.80 13.35 -13.76
C TRP A 775 -8.34 11.88 -13.89
N LYS A 776 -9.22 10.96 -14.26
CA LYS A 776 -8.86 9.55 -14.53
C LYS A 776 -7.84 9.45 -15.68
N ASP A 777 -8.09 10.17 -16.77
CA ASP A 777 -7.19 10.20 -17.92
C ASP A 777 -5.83 10.81 -17.56
N HIS A 778 -5.85 11.86 -16.74
CA HIS A 778 -4.62 12.47 -16.23
C HIS A 778 -3.82 11.49 -15.35
N LEU A 779 -4.47 10.72 -14.46
CA LEU A 779 -3.78 9.70 -13.66
C LEU A 779 -3.12 8.64 -14.55
N SER A 780 -3.80 8.19 -15.60
CA SER A 780 -3.22 7.27 -16.58
C SER A 780 -2.00 7.89 -17.30
N THR A 781 -2.12 9.14 -17.73
CA THR A 781 -1.02 9.86 -18.37
C THR A 781 0.18 10.05 -17.44
N MET A 782 -0.07 10.34 -16.16
CA MET A 782 0.97 10.47 -15.14
C MET A 782 1.68 9.13 -14.86
N ASP A 783 0.95 8.01 -14.89
CA ASP A 783 1.54 6.68 -14.76
C ASP A 783 2.43 6.35 -15.94
N HIS A 784 1.99 6.64 -17.18
CA HIS A 784 2.82 6.50 -18.38
C HIS A 784 4.08 7.39 -18.33
N LEU A 785 3.93 8.65 -17.89
CA LEU A 785 5.06 9.56 -17.71
C LEU A 785 6.07 8.99 -16.71
N ARG A 786 5.61 8.45 -15.58
CA ARG A 786 6.47 7.86 -14.54
C ARG A 786 7.30 6.69 -15.08
N HIS A 787 6.69 5.82 -15.88
CA HIS A 787 7.39 4.68 -16.49
C HIS A 787 8.39 5.11 -17.57
N GLY A 788 8.02 6.10 -18.39
CA GLY A 788 8.85 6.59 -19.50
C GLY A 788 9.96 7.57 -19.09
N ILE A 789 9.89 8.20 -17.92
CA ILE A 789 10.79 9.31 -17.55
C ILE A 789 12.24 8.89 -17.38
N HIS A 790 12.50 7.64 -17.01
CA HIS A 790 13.86 7.12 -16.84
C HIS A 790 14.65 7.09 -18.14
N LEU A 791 13.97 6.95 -19.28
CA LEU A 791 14.59 6.99 -20.62
C LEU A 791 15.24 8.33 -20.94
N ARG A 792 14.75 9.43 -20.34
CA ARG A 792 15.34 10.78 -20.49
C ARG A 792 16.69 10.93 -19.78
N GLY A 793 17.05 9.99 -18.89
CA GLY A 793 18.38 9.90 -18.29
C GLY A 793 19.49 9.69 -19.33
N TYR A 794 19.21 9.02 -20.45
CA TYR A 794 20.15 8.87 -21.57
C TYR A 794 20.51 10.20 -22.23
N ALA A 795 19.60 11.18 -22.20
CA ALA A 795 19.87 12.54 -22.67
C ALA A 795 20.56 13.45 -21.64
N GLN A 796 21.19 12.88 -20.60
CA GLN A 796 21.88 13.58 -19.50
C GLN A 796 20.96 14.53 -18.70
N LYS A 797 19.63 14.39 -18.78
CA LYS A 797 18.69 15.15 -17.99
C LYS A 797 18.39 14.43 -16.67
N ASN A 798 18.10 15.22 -15.63
CA ASN A 798 17.69 14.63 -14.35
C ASN A 798 16.22 14.16 -14.43
N PRO A 799 15.94 12.85 -14.36
CA PRO A 799 14.57 12.32 -14.54
C PRO A 799 13.55 12.92 -13.57
N LYS A 800 13.94 13.21 -12.33
CA LYS A 800 13.04 13.79 -11.31
C LYS A 800 12.65 15.22 -11.64
N GLN A 801 13.58 16.04 -12.15
CA GLN A 801 13.29 17.43 -12.54
C GLN A 801 12.41 17.46 -13.80
N GLU A 802 12.71 16.60 -14.77
CA GLU A 802 11.88 16.46 -15.97
C GLU A 802 10.48 15.97 -15.62
N TYR A 803 10.35 14.98 -14.74
CA TYR A 803 9.04 14.51 -14.27
C TYR A 803 8.22 15.65 -13.64
N LYS A 804 8.81 16.43 -12.74
CA LYS A 804 8.12 17.58 -12.13
C LYS A 804 7.66 18.61 -13.15
N ARG A 805 8.53 18.92 -14.12
CA ARG A 805 8.21 19.91 -15.17
C ARG A 805 7.08 19.42 -16.07
N GLU A 806 7.18 18.21 -16.59
CA GLU A 806 6.17 17.63 -17.48
C GLU A 806 4.84 17.43 -16.74
N SER A 807 4.88 16.95 -15.51
CA SER A 807 3.68 16.79 -14.68
C SER A 807 2.98 18.13 -14.42
N PHE A 808 3.73 19.20 -14.23
CA PHE A 808 3.17 20.52 -14.05
C PHE A 808 2.46 21.01 -15.33
N ASN A 809 3.09 20.81 -16.49
CA ASN A 809 2.49 21.18 -17.77
C ASN A 809 1.20 20.39 -18.03
N LEU A 810 1.23 19.07 -17.86
CA LEU A 810 0.05 18.22 -18.00
C LEU A 810 -1.08 18.62 -17.06
N PHE A 811 -0.75 19.06 -15.84
CA PHE A 811 -1.74 19.50 -14.88
C PHE A 811 -2.38 20.85 -15.25
N GLN A 812 -1.60 21.78 -15.81
CA GLN A 812 -2.16 23.03 -16.34
C GLN A 812 -3.10 22.74 -17.52
N GLU A 813 -2.70 21.87 -18.44
CA GLU A 813 -3.55 21.42 -19.55
C GLU A 813 -4.84 20.77 -19.06
N LEU A 814 -4.77 19.96 -17.99
CA LEU A 814 -5.94 19.38 -17.34
C LEU A 814 -6.91 20.45 -16.84
N LEU A 815 -6.41 21.45 -16.09
CA LEU A 815 -7.26 22.52 -15.53
C LEU A 815 -7.93 23.34 -16.64
N ASP A 816 -7.21 23.64 -17.71
CA ASP A 816 -7.75 24.36 -18.87
C ASP A 816 -8.78 23.50 -19.62
N SER A 817 -8.54 22.19 -19.76
CA SER A 817 -9.47 21.25 -20.38
C SER A 817 -10.75 21.09 -19.56
N ILE A 818 -10.67 21.03 -18.22
CA ILE A 818 -11.86 20.97 -17.35
C ILE A 818 -12.78 22.18 -17.63
N LYS A 819 -12.21 23.38 -17.71
CA LYS A 819 -13.00 24.59 -18.00
C LYS A 819 -13.60 24.55 -19.41
N ARG A 820 -12.79 24.24 -20.41
CA ARG A 820 -13.19 24.22 -21.84
C ARG A 820 -14.26 23.16 -22.09
N ASP A 821 -14.06 21.93 -21.64
CA ASP A 821 -14.99 20.84 -21.92
C ASP A 821 -16.30 21.03 -21.15
N THR A 822 -16.25 21.59 -19.93
CA THR A 822 -17.45 21.96 -19.19
C THR A 822 -18.26 23.01 -19.99
N ILE A 823 -17.65 24.10 -20.41
CA ILE A 823 -18.34 25.15 -21.19
C ILE A 823 -18.86 24.60 -22.51
N ARG A 824 -18.08 23.76 -23.20
CA ARG A 824 -18.49 23.09 -24.42
C ARG A 824 -19.74 22.25 -24.23
N VAL A 825 -19.74 21.35 -23.26
CA VAL A 825 -20.91 20.49 -22.97
C VAL A 825 -22.14 21.34 -22.65
N LEU A 826 -22.01 22.33 -21.74
CA LEU A 826 -23.10 23.22 -21.36
C LEU A 826 -23.61 24.07 -22.56
N SER A 827 -22.72 24.41 -23.50
CA SER A 827 -23.07 25.19 -24.68
C SER A 827 -23.85 24.37 -25.72
N PHE A 828 -23.48 23.10 -25.94
CA PHE A 828 -24.13 22.23 -26.94
C PHE A 828 -25.37 21.51 -26.45
N VAL A 829 -25.59 21.44 -25.12
CA VAL A 829 -26.77 20.79 -24.57
C VAL A 829 -28.05 21.50 -25.02
N GLN A 830 -28.99 20.71 -25.61
CA GLN A 830 -30.33 21.12 -25.92
C GLN A 830 -31.26 20.79 -24.78
N VAL A 831 -31.93 21.78 -24.24
CA VAL A 831 -32.90 21.60 -23.16
C VAL A 831 -34.13 20.89 -23.71
N ARG A 832 -34.39 19.63 -23.29
CA ARG A 832 -35.67 18.96 -23.44
C ARG A 832 -36.32 18.93 -22.04
N ARG A 833 -37.62 19.16 -21.98
CA ARG A 833 -38.37 19.01 -20.71
C ARG A 833 -38.48 17.54 -20.37
N GLU A 834 -37.48 16.97 -19.71
CA GLU A 834 -37.56 15.66 -19.02
C GLU A 834 -37.58 15.92 -17.51
N ASP A 835 -38.20 15.00 -16.77
CA ASP A 835 -38.39 15.13 -15.33
C ASP A 835 -37.01 15.01 -14.63
N PRO A 836 -36.58 16.00 -13.82
CA PRO A 836 -35.28 15.97 -13.12
C PRO A 836 -35.11 14.73 -12.22
N ALA A 837 -36.19 14.18 -11.70
CA ALA A 837 -36.18 12.99 -10.84
C ALA A 837 -35.79 11.72 -11.62
N GLU A 838 -36.13 11.61 -12.92
CA GLU A 838 -35.74 10.46 -13.75
C GLU A 838 -34.25 10.51 -14.13
N GLU A 839 -33.71 11.70 -14.29
CA GLU A 839 -32.29 11.89 -14.62
C GLU A 839 -31.39 11.61 -13.42
N GLU A 840 -31.75 12.07 -12.22
CA GLU A 840 -31.06 11.76 -10.98
C GLU A 840 -31.07 10.26 -10.68
N ALA A 841 -32.20 9.59 -10.93
CA ALA A 841 -32.33 8.14 -10.78
C ALA A 841 -31.48 7.37 -11.80
N ARG A 842 -31.29 7.91 -13.02
CA ARG A 842 -30.41 7.32 -14.03
C ARG A 842 -28.95 7.46 -13.64
N LEU A 843 -28.50 8.64 -13.23
CA LEU A 843 -27.12 8.90 -12.78
C LEU A 843 -26.77 8.06 -11.57
N ARG A 844 -27.71 7.88 -10.64
CA ARG A 844 -27.52 7.04 -9.46
C ARG A 844 -27.37 5.55 -9.84
N ARG A 845 -28.14 5.04 -10.80
CA ARG A 845 -27.97 3.68 -11.31
C ARG A 845 -26.65 3.50 -12.04
N GLU A 846 -26.22 4.47 -12.86
CA GLU A 846 -24.92 4.45 -13.54
C GLU A 846 -23.76 4.45 -12.52
N ALA A 847 -23.90 5.21 -11.44
CA ALA A 847 -22.93 5.21 -10.33
C ALA A 847 -22.88 3.87 -9.58
N GLU A 848 -24.03 3.27 -9.29
CA GLU A 848 -24.12 1.95 -8.67
C GLU A 848 -23.55 0.84 -9.58
N GLU A 849 -23.78 0.92 -10.88
CA GLU A 849 -23.17 0.00 -11.83
C GLU A 849 -21.65 0.19 -11.94
N MET A 850 -21.18 1.43 -11.92
CA MET A 850 -19.74 1.72 -11.90
C MET A 850 -19.10 1.18 -10.63
N ALA A 851 -19.72 1.40 -9.47
CA ALA A 851 -19.22 0.88 -8.19
C ALA A 851 -19.13 -0.66 -8.16
N LYS A 852 -20.07 -1.36 -8.80
CA LYS A 852 -20.03 -2.82 -8.92
C LYS A 852 -18.93 -3.34 -9.86
N ARG A 853 -18.43 -2.50 -10.77
CA ARG A 853 -17.35 -2.83 -11.72
C ARG A 853 -15.96 -2.46 -11.22
N MET A 854 -15.86 -1.75 -10.09
CA MET A 854 -14.58 -1.36 -9.50
C MET A 854 -13.87 -2.57 -8.89
N GLN A 855 -12.57 -2.69 -9.16
CA GLN A 855 -11.68 -3.67 -8.53
C GLN A 855 -10.71 -2.95 -7.61
N PHE A 856 -10.54 -3.47 -6.41
CA PHE A 856 -9.64 -2.90 -5.41
C PHE A 856 -8.35 -3.72 -5.38
N GLN A 857 -7.22 -3.06 -5.56
CA GLN A 857 -5.91 -3.71 -5.58
C GLN A 857 -4.97 -2.99 -4.63
N HIS A 858 -4.39 -3.77 -3.73
CA HIS A 858 -3.18 -3.42 -3.01
C HIS A 858 -2.16 -4.51 -3.32
N ALA A 859 -1.25 -4.21 -4.23
CA ALA A 859 -0.21 -5.16 -4.58
C ALA A 859 0.84 -5.16 -3.46
N GLU A 860 0.99 -6.28 -2.77
CA GLU A 860 2.15 -6.47 -1.90
C GLU A 860 3.42 -6.45 -2.76
N ALA A 861 4.37 -5.58 -2.39
CA ALA A 861 5.66 -5.56 -3.06
C ALA A 861 6.36 -6.89 -2.78
N PRO A 862 6.84 -7.61 -3.79
CA PRO A 862 7.55 -8.85 -3.57
C PRO A 862 8.80 -8.58 -2.73
N SER A 863 8.95 -9.27 -1.62
CA SER A 863 10.23 -9.37 -0.93
C SER A 863 11.21 -10.14 -1.83
N ILE A 864 12.51 -9.91 -1.64
CA ILE A 864 13.53 -10.66 -2.39
C ILE A 864 13.38 -12.19 -2.21
N ASP A 865 12.65 -12.60 -1.18
CA ASP A 865 12.44 -14.00 -0.78
C ASP A 865 11.04 -14.55 -1.08
N GLN A 866 10.10 -13.72 -1.55
CA GLN A 866 8.75 -14.21 -1.87
C GLN A 866 8.58 -14.44 -3.36
N ALA A 867 8.45 -15.70 -3.73
CA ALA A 867 7.72 -16.04 -4.94
C ALA A 867 6.26 -15.58 -4.75
N PRO A 868 5.64 -14.93 -5.74
CA PRO A 868 4.31 -14.38 -5.57
C PRO A 868 3.30 -15.47 -5.26
N ASP A 869 2.64 -15.33 -4.11
CA ASP A 869 1.52 -16.17 -3.71
C ASP A 869 0.37 -16.01 -4.70
N ALA A 870 -0.19 -17.15 -5.12
CA ALA A 870 -1.41 -17.18 -5.91
C ALA A 870 -2.58 -16.75 -5.00
N GLU A 871 -3.16 -15.58 -5.24
CA GLU A 871 -4.48 -15.25 -4.68
C GLU A 871 -5.50 -16.24 -5.22
N GLU A 872 -6.10 -17.01 -4.31
CA GLU A 872 -7.30 -17.81 -4.61
C GLU A 872 -8.45 -16.84 -4.91
N GLY A 873 -8.89 -16.83 -6.17
CA GLY A 873 -10.13 -16.17 -6.56
C GLY A 873 -11.32 -16.86 -5.89
N GLU A 874 -12.19 -16.07 -5.28
CA GLU A 874 -13.46 -16.51 -4.71
C GLU A 874 -14.25 -17.36 -5.69
N GLU A 875 -14.55 -18.60 -5.28
CA GLU A 875 -15.48 -19.48 -5.95
C GLU A 875 -16.90 -18.91 -5.83
N GLY A 876 -17.43 -18.42 -6.96
CA GLY A 876 -18.87 -18.25 -7.11
C GLY A 876 -19.55 -19.62 -7.11
N GLU A 877 -20.51 -19.81 -6.20
CA GLU A 877 -21.36 -20.99 -6.12
C GLU A 877 -22.00 -21.31 -7.46
N GLN A 878 -21.52 -22.35 -8.13
CA GLN A 878 -22.29 -23.11 -9.10
C GLN A 878 -22.23 -24.59 -8.73
N GLY A 879 -23.43 -25.22 -8.72
CA GLY A 879 -23.70 -26.55 -8.23
C GLY A 879 -22.90 -27.70 -8.85
N PRO A 880 -23.04 -28.93 -8.37
CA PRO A 880 -22.06 -29.99 -8.45
C PRO A 880 -21.91 -30.55 -9.88
N GLY A 881 -20.89 -30.09 -10.60
CA GLY A 881 -20.35 -30.74 -11.77
C GLY A 881 -19.09 -31.51 -11.39
N GLN A 882 -19.01 -32.77 -11.81
CA GLN A 882 -17.90 -33.66 -11.51
C GLN A 882 -16.52 -33.02 -11.83
N VAL A 883 -15.72 -32.82 -10.80
CA VAL A 883 -14.30 -32.41 -10.92
C VAL A 883 -13.50 -33.63 -11.36
N VAL A 884 -13.02 -33.61 -12.61
CA VAL A 884 -11.97 -34.52 -13.07
C VAL A 884 -10.64 -33.91 -12.59
N PRO A 885 -9.80 -34.64 -11.84
CA PRO A 885 -8.49 -34.12 -11.42
C PRO A 885 -7.60 -33.91 -12.65
N LEU A 886 -7.22 -32.68 -12.93
CA LEU A 886 -6.23 -32.35 -13.93
C LEU A 886 -4.84 -32.73 -13.39
N GLU A 887 -4.18 -33.70 -14.00
CA GLU A 887 -2.78 -33.96 -13.73
C GLU A 887 -1.91 -32.74 -14.11
N PRO A 888 -0.92 -32.35 -13.30
CA PRO A 888 -0.05 -31.22 -13.61
C PRO A 888 0.80 -31.51 -14.85
N VAL A 889 0.63 -30.71 -15.88
CA VAL A 889 1.51 -30.76 -17.07
C VAL A 889 2.89 -30.25 -16.67
N ARG A 890 3.87 -31.10 -16.62
CA ARG A 890 5.28 -30.73 -16.39
C ARG A 890 5.83 -30.12 -17.67
N ALA A 891 6.37 -28.88 -17.56
CA ALA A 891 7.20 -28.33 -18.63
C ALA A 891 8.43 -29.21 -18.85
N GLU A 892 8.82 -29.39 -20.12
CA GLU A 892 10.03 -30.12 -20.43
C GLU A 892 11.27 -29.45 -19.78
N PRO A 893 12.24 -30.24 -19.29
CA PRO A 893 13.43 -29.69 -18.63
C PRO A 893 14.19 -28.75 -19.58
N LYS A 894 14.58 -27.58 -19.07
CA LYS A 894 15.37 -26.58 -19.82
C LYS A 894 16.71 -27.20 -20.21
N ILE A 895 16.93 -27.34 -21.51
CA ILE A 895 18.17 -27.89 -22.06
C ILE A 895 19.21 -26.77 -22.10
N GLY A 896 20.37 -27.02 -21.49
CA GLY A 896 21.46 -26.06 -21.48
C GLY A 896 22.01 -25.84 -22.91
N ARG A 897 22.34 -24.59 -23.25
CA ARG A 897 22.84 -24.21 -24.60
C ARG A 897 24.00 -25.06 -25.08
N ASN A 898 24.80 -25.67 -24.20
CA ASN A 898 25.97 -26.51 -24.50
C ASN A 898 25.67 -28.02 -24.43
N GLU A 899 24.47 -28.43 -24.08
CA GLU A 899 24.02 -29.81 -24.04
C GLU A 899 23.67 -30.34 -25.44
N LEU A 900 23.66 -31.64 -25.60
CA LEU A 900 23.28 -32.27 -26.87
C LEU A 900 21.80 -32.07 -27.14
N CYS A 901 21.46 -31.71 -28.37
CA CYS A 901 20.07 -31.46 -28.74
C CYS A 901 19.26 -32.77 -28.70
N PRO A 902 18.08 -32.77 -28.06
CA PRO A 902 17.24 -33.96 -27.90
C PRO A 902 16.67 -34.51 -29.22
N CYS A 903 16.81 -33.76 -30.32
CA CYS A 903 16.39 -34.23 -31.64
C CYS A 903 17.25 -35.36 -32.22
N GLY A 904 18.27 -35.85 -31.52
CA GLY A 904 19.16 -36.93 -31.99
C GLY A 904 20.20 -36.54 -33.05
N SER A 905 20.34 -35.23 -33.34
CA SER A 905 21.29 -34.74 -34.37
C SER A 905 22.79 -34.81 -33.97
N GLY A 906 23.08 -35.13 -32.70
CA GLY A 906 24.45 -35.14 -32.15
C GLY A 906 25.12 -33.76 -32.04
N LYS A 907 24.40 -32.69 -32.35
CA LYS A 907 24.88 -31.30 -32.21
C LYS A 907 24.46 -30.72 -30.88
N LYS A 908 25.23 -29.75 -30.35
CA LYS A 908 24.84 -29.00 -29.16
C LYS A 908 23.57 -28.20 -29.45
N TYR A 909 22.72 -28.02 -28.45
CA TYR A 909 21.42 -27.34 -28.59
C TYR A 909 21.56 -25.99 -29.28
N LYS A 910 22.55 -25.16 -28.92
CA LYS A 910 22.86 -23.86 -29.56
C LYS A 910 23.20 -23.91 -31.05
N HIS A 911 23.56 -25.08 -31.57
CA HIS A 911 23.91 -25.30 -32.99
C HIS A 911 22.87 -26.15 -33.73
N CYS A 912 21.72 -26.38 -33.14
CA CYS A 912 20.58 -27.12 -33.68
C CYS A 912 19.28 -26.36 -33.45
N HIS A 913 18.37 -26.83 -32.56
CA HIS A 913 17.10 -26.19 -32.29
C HIS A 913 17.20 -24.94 -31.39
N GLY A 914 18.29 -24.70 -30.73
CA GLY A 914 18.62 -23.48 -30.04
C GLY A 914 19.34 -22.43 -30.89
N GLN A 915 19.42 -22.60 -32.20
CA GLN A 915 19.78 -21.51 -33.12
C GLN A 915 18.61 -20.58 -33.26
N VAL A 916 18.75 -19.40 -32.70
CA VAL A 916 17.79 -18.30 -32.94
C VAL A 916 18.16 -17.73 -34.32
N ASN A 917 17.23 -17.83 -35.27
CA ASN A 917 17.35 -17.14 -36.55
C ASN A 917 17.14 -15.66 -36.37
#